data_2673bb41a79c88136756e183209916aa
#
_entry.id   2673bb41a79c88136756e183209916aa
#
_cell.length_a   1.000
_cell.length_b   1.000
_cell.length_c   1.000
_cell.angle_alpha   90.00
_cell.angle_beta   90.00
_cell.angle_gamma   90.00
#
_symmetry.space_group_name_H-M   'P 1'
#
loop_
_entity.id
_entity.type
_entity.pdbx_description
1 polymer ?
#
loop_
_entity_poly.entity_id
_entity_poly.type
_entity_poly.pdbx_seq_one_letter_code
_entity_poly.pdbx_strand_id
1 'polypeptide(L)'
;MIDTPNAEARRPLGRVVATERRPNTPHEFHFWTALDANIGIGTIVRVDGSVAVNGHIPQIFGVVMEGQSWTDMLSPLDDVLGRDGQPDGGLQATQRTEIRLYTASVLRHMPDEPLQPVPMGTVWLADDHDVALALRMDGYLGKTAIPVGLYRSGGTESPVYLDADFLLGPEAAHLNITGVSGLATKTSAVEWLLQSIFAHFPADKGSVAAVCFNVKGPDLLYLDQPATLAPEDAAMYEKLDVPAEPFQNVQYYAPYDAALRGLATIRSNHALQHNVQPLTWGLREVLQYAVVLLDREDIDAKADALIDFITDRVVGQKFKDPMLGGEMIVQTFADLDRWFRTLLDALESKDAQTWRTHHVATIRKVRNRLVNLATRCAGLVTDGADVSDLPFGTFEDRSVHVLDVANLEEDAQGLIFARVVSKLREHLERRDLGVNHVVVFVDELNKYAPSDGPETYVRRMLLDIAERGRYLGMVLFSAQQFRSQVHKRVVGNAGTALYGRMDGDELATPGYAVLSPAVRTKLSTLDKGQLMVRHPHFTQPVFVRFPRPSVLSGRLGVERFPAVPVEEFEAAMLRRLRRFDGALTIDWLRTVIALADEPDVIRAVRATEREQPREAKAYFAAQFRRQVAPRELAAPQSLVQPLALPVGDDPYGF
;
A
#
# COMPACT_ATOMS: atom_id res chain seq x y z
N MET A 1 6.64 -39.60 9.62
CA MET A 1 6.43 -40.63 8.60
C MET A 1 5.20 -40.19 7.84
N ILE A 2 5.39 -39.59 6.67
CA ILE A 2 4.30 -39.17 5.78
C ILE A 2 3.96 -40.41 4.96
N ASP A 3 2.72 -40.88 5.12
CA ASP A 3 2.15 -41.98 4.35
C ASP A 3 2.31 -41.69 2.86
N THR A 4 2.97 -42.61 2.16
CA THR A 4 3.02 -42.61 0.69
C THR A 4 1.62 -42.95 0.17
N PRO A 5 0.93 -42.02 -0.51
CA PRO A 5 -0.34 -42.37 -1.15
C PRO A 5 -0.10 -43.31 -2.31
N ASN A 6 -0.99 -44.28 -2.43
CA ASN A 6 -1.18 -45.27 -3.48
C ASN A 6 -0.62 -44.81 -4.83
N ALA A 7 0.39 -45.51 -5.33
CA ALA A 7 0.89 -45.34 -6.68
C ALA A 7 -0.12 -45.93 -7.69
N GLU A 8 -1.19 -45.20 -7.98
CA GLU A 8 -1.85 -45.34 -9.29
C GLU A 8 -0.77 -45.07 -10.33
N ALA A 9 -0.58 -46.00 -11.26
CA ALA A 9 0.48 -45.95 -12.25
C ALA A 9 0.40 -44.66 -13.06
N ARG A 10 1.19 -43.65 -12.67
CA ARG A 10 1.28 -42.35 -13.37
C ARG A 10 1.54 -42.63 -14.85
N ARG A 11 0.72 -42.08 -15.73
CA ARG A 11 0.95 -42.16 -17.18
C ARG A 11 2.04 -41.16 -17.56
N PRO A 12 3.08 -41.56 -18.31
CA PRO A 12 4.06 -40.64 -18.85
C PRO A 12 3.39 -39.57 -19.72
N LEU A 13 3.78 -38.33 -19.49
CA LEU A 13 3.29 -37.17 -20.27
C LEU A 13 3.95 -37.13 -21.66
N GLY A 14 5.24 -37.47 -21.71
CA GLY A 14 6.03 -37.37 -22.92
C GLY A 14 7.49 -37.80 -22.67
N ARG A 15 8.36 -37.34 -23.55
CA ARG A 15 9.80 -37.69 -23.49
C ARG A 15 10.69 -36.52 -23.87
N VAL A 16 11.78 -36.35 -23.16
CA VAL A 16 12.82 -35.36 -23.48
C VAL A 16 13.44 -35.67 -24.82
N VAL A 17 13.64 -34.65 -25.62
CA VAL A 17 14.27 -34.70 -26.95
C VAL A 17 15.31 -33.58 -27.08
N ALA A 18 16.41 -33.88 -27.79
CA ALA A 18 17.41 -32.90 -28.15
C ALA A 18 17.98 -33.19 -29.54
N THR A 19 18.47 -32.18 -30.21
CA THR A 19 19.17 -32.27 -31.48
C THR A 19 20.41 -31.35 -31.42
N GLU A 20 21.34 -31.50 -32.36
CA GLU A 20 22.47 -30.55 -32.46
C GLU A 20 22.03 -29.08 -32.60
N ARG A 21 20.89 -28.81 -33.27
CA ARG A 21 20.35 -27.47 -33.45
C ARG A 21 19.54 -26.97 -32.25
N ARG A 22 19.07 -27.89 -31.42
CA ARG A 22 18.30 -27.61 -30.17
C ARG A 22 18.78 -28.53 -29.08
N PRO A 23 19.98 -28.32 -28.51
CA PRO A 23 20.51 -29.13 -27.43
C PRO A 23 19.80 -28.79 -26.12
N ASN A 24 19.67 -29.75 -25.22
CA ASN A 24 19.33 -29.50 -23.84
C ASN A 24 20.52 -28.91 -23.09
N THR A 25 20.25 -27.99 -22.20
CA THR A 25 21.23 -27.33 -21.33
C THR A 25 20.92 -27.66 -19.86
N PRO A 26 21.71 -27.22 -18.87
CA PRO A 26 21.34 -27.29 -17.47
C PRO A 26 20.14 -26.39 -17.10
N HIS A 27 19.77 -25.45 -17.96
CA HIS A 27 18.75 -24.43 -17.67
C HIS A 27 17.50 -24.55 -18.52
N GLU A 28 17.56 -25.30 -19.64
CA GLU A 28 16.46 -25.43 -20.59
C GLU A 28 16.49 -26.81 -21.26
N PHE A 29 15.31 -27.38 -21.49
CA PHE A 29 15.14 -28.61 -22.21
C PHE A 29 13.89 -28.64 -23.07
N HIS A 30 13.89 -29.57 -24.04
CA HIS A 30 12.78 -29.76 -24.96
C HIS A 30 12.20 -31.17 -24.78
N PHE A 31 10.87 -31.28 -24.94
CA PHE A 31 10.19 -32.55 -24.86
C PHE A 31 8.97 -32.59 -25.75
N TRP A 32 8.63 -33.73 -26.26
CA TRP A 32 7.39 -33.98 -26.97
C TRP A 32 6.39 -34.70 -26.08
N THR A 33 5.09 -34.57 -26.39
CA THR A 33 4.00 -35.18 -25.62
C THR A 33 3.05 -35.97 -26.50
N ALA A 34 2.25 -36.83 -25.88
CA ALA A 34 1.06 -37.39 -26.50
C ALA A 34 0.06 -36.25 -26.85
N LEU A 35 -0.81 -36.48 -27.84
CA LEU A 35 -1.75 -35.48 -28.33
C LEU A 35 -2.87 -35.15 -27.32
N ASP A 36 -3.16 -36.08 -26.41
CA ASP A 36 -4.15 -35.92 -25.33
C ASP A 36 -3.58 -35.23 -24.08
N ALA A 37 -2.32 -34.81 -24.11
CA ALA A 37 -1.69 -34.13 -23.00
C ALA A 37 -2.29 -32.73 -22.79
N ASN A 38 -2.81 -32.48 -21.58
CA ASN A 38 -3.38 -31.18 -21.19
C ASN A 38 -2.36 -30.33 -20.46
N ILE A 39 -1.44 -29.74 -21.21
CA ILE A 39 -0.37 -28.86 -20.66
C ILE A 39 -0.23 -27.59 -21.49
N GLY A 40 0.32 -26.57 -20.87
CA GLY A 40 0.56 -25.27 -21.50
C GLY A 40 1.62 -24.46 -20.77
N ILE A 41 1.76 -23.20 -21.16
CA ILE A 41 2.72 -22.26 -20.53
C ILE A 41 2.46 -22.14 -19.03
N GLY A 42 3.49 -22.38 -18.23
CA GLY A 42 3.43 -22.36 -16.77
C GLY A 42 3.16 -23.75 -16.15
N THR A 43 2.97 -24.82 -16.94
CA THR A 43 2.87 -26.18 -16.41
C THR A 43 4.22 -26.63 -15.88
N ILE A 44 4.24 -27.16 -14.65
CA ILE A 44 5.43 -27.76 -14.03
C ILE A 44 5.48 -29.25 -14.41
N VAL A 45 6.64 -29.69 -14.84
CA VAL A 45 6.91 -31.07 -15.26
C VAL A 45 8.14 -31.60 -14.54
N ARG A 46 8.19 -32.93 -14.36
CA ARG A 46 9.36 -33.67 -13.84
C ARG A 46 9.95 -34.54 -14.93
N VAL A 47 11.27 -34.57 -14.99
CA VAL A 47 12.04 -35.47 -15.82
C VAL A 47 12.82 -36.41 -14.91
N ASP A 48 12.67 -37.73 -15.12
CA ASP A 48 13.49 -38.73 -14.45
C ASP A 48 14.62 -39.16 -15.41
N GLY A 49 15.86 -39.09 -14.94
CA GLY A 49 17.01 -39.57 -15.69
C GLY A 49 16.93 -41.07 -15.93
N SER A 50 17.47 -41.52 -17.06
CA SER A 50 17.50 -42.94 -17.40
C SER A 50 18.68 -43.72 -16.77
N VAL A 51 19.66 -43.01 -16.23
CA VAL A 51 20.89 -43.59 -15.66
C VAL A 51 21.11 -43.02 -14.26
N ALA A 52 21.41 -43.92 -13.31
CA ALA A 52 21.77 -43.52 -11.97
C ALA A 52 23.17 -42.87 -11.95
N VAL A 53 23.26 -41.71 -11.31
CA VAL A 53 24.51 -40.99 -11.04
C VAL A 53 24.77 -41.08 -9.54
N ASN A 54 25.92 -41.63 -9.14
CA ASN A 54 26.24 -41.85 -7.73
C ASN A 54 25.17 -42.63 -6.93
N GLY A 55 24.49 -43.58 -7.59
CA GLY A 55 23.45 -44.40 -6.97
C GLY A 55 22.05 -43.76 -6.90
N HIS A 56 21.88 -42.52 -7.39
CA HIS A 56 20.60 -41.80 -7.44
C HIS A 56 20.18 -41.53 -8.89
N ILE A 57 18.91 -41.75 -9.21
CA ILE A 57 18.34 -41.33 -10.48
C ILE A 57 18.09 -39.82 -10.38
N PRO A 58 18.72 -38.98 -11.23
CA PRO A 58 18.52 -37.55 -11.18
C PRO A 58 17.07 -37.20 -11.56
N GLN A 59 16.49 -36.30 -10.78
CA GLN A 59 15.18 -35.70 -11.05
C GLN A 59 15.37 -34.25 -11.41
N ILE A 60 14.75 -33.81 -12.48
CA ILE A 60 14.82 -32.42 -12.94
C ILE A 60 13.39 -31.87 -13.03
N PHE A 61 13.16 -30.75 -12.41
CA PHE A 61 11.88 -30.06 -12.47
C PHE A 61 12.00 -28.85 -13.42
N GLY A 62 11.02 -28.69 -14.29
CA GLY A 62 10.97 -27.58 -15.23
C GLY A 62 9.58 -26.99 -15.34
N VAL A 63 9.52 -25.72 -15.75
CA VAL A 63 8.26 -25.02 -16.08
C VAL A 63 8.19 -24.78 -17.58
N VAL A 64 7.07 -25.12 -18.19
CA VAL A 64 6.83 -24.92 -19.63
C VAL A 64 6.77 -23.43 -19.94
N MET A 65 7.63 -22.98 -20.85
CA MET A 65 7.76 -21.60 -21.29
C MET A 65 7.24 -21.35 -22.70
N GLU A 66 7.15 -22.40 -23.52
CA GLU A 66 6.72 -22.32 -24.93
C GLU A 66 6.16 -23.67 -25.38
N GLY A 67 5.20 -23.64 -26.31
CA GLY A 67 4.65 -24.84 -26.92
C GLY A 67 4.41 -24.62 -28.41
N GLN A 68 4.74 -25.62 -29.21
CA GLN A 68 4.63 -25.59 -30.67
C GLN A 68 3.99 -26.87 -31.17
N SER A 69 3.17 -26.76 -32.20
CA SER A 69 2.59 -27.91 -32.89
C SER A 69 2.89 -27.82 -34.38
N TRP A 70 3.30 -28.93 -34.97
CA TRP A 70 3.53 -29.02 -36.41
C TRP A 70 3.40 -30.46 -36.90
N THR A 71 3.49 -30.65 -38.21
CA THR A 71 3.59 -31.95 -38.88
C THR A 71 4.90 -32.01 -39.69
N ASP A 72 5.18 -33.14 -40.28
CA ASP A 72 6.34 -33.35 -41.17
C ASP A 72 6.17 -32.72 -42.58
N MET A 73 5.10 -31.96 -42.80
CA MET A 73 4.86 -31.28 -44.08
C MET A 73 5.81 -30.10 -44.30
N LEU A 74 6.21 -29.90 -45.54
CA LEU A 74 7.10 -28.80 -45.91
C LEU A 74 6.37 -27.46 -46.06
N SER A 75 5.05 -27.53 -46.40
CA SER A 75 4.22 -26.34 -46.64
C SER A 75 2.77 -26.58 -46.14
N PRO A 76 2.08 -25.54 -45.63
CA PRO A 76 0.64 -25.61 -45.38
C PRO A 76 -0.18 -25.96 -46.61
N LEU A 77 0.34 -25.67 -47.82
CA LEU A 77 -0.29 -26.04 -49.06
C LEU A 77 -0.41 -27.56 -49.26
N ASP A 78 0.59 -28.33 -48.74
CA ASP A 78 0.58 -29.79 -48.83
C ASP A 78 -0.62 -30.39 -48.04
N ASP A 79 -1.05 -29.74 -46.96
CA ASP A 79 -2.26 -30.17 -46.22
C ASP A 79 -3.54 -29.86 -47.01
N VAL A 80 -3.63 -28.66 -47.60
CA VAL A 80 -4.79 -28.28 -48.44
C VAL A 80 -4.94 -29.23 -49.64
N LEU A 81 -3.84 -29.51 -50.32
CA LEU A 81 -3.83 -30.40 -51.47
C LEU A 81 -4.11 -31.86 -51.05
N GLY A 82 -3.55 -32.33 -49.95
CA GLY A 82 -3.79 -33.68 -49.43
C GLY A 82 -5.21 -33.90 -48.93
N ARG A 83 -5.97 -32.84 -48.70
CA ARG A 83 -7.38 -32.86 -48.29
C ARG A 83 -8.36 -32.40 -49.38
N ASP A 84 -7.89 -32.17 -50.59
CA ASP A 84 -8.69 -31.57 -51.67
C ASP A 84 -9.40 -30.28 -51.26
N GLY A 85 -8.80 -29.48 -50.38
CA GLY A 85 -9.36 -28.26 -49.83
C GLY A 85 -10.53 -28.46 -48.86
N GLN A 86 -10.81 -29.70 -48.42
CA GLN A 86 -11.91 -30.01 -47.50
C GLN A 86 -11.37 -29.98 -46.04
N PRO A 87 -11.92 -29.11 -45.15
CA PRO A 87 -11.45 -29.04 -43.74
C PRO A 87 -11.67 -30.35 -42.98
N ASP A 88 -12.77 -31.04 -43.22
CA ASP A 88 -13.17 -32.26 -42.55
C ASP A 88 -12.57 -33.53 -43.18
N GLY A 89 -11.69 -33.34 -44.13
CA GLY A 89 -10.83 -34.31 -44.75
C GLY A 89 -11.46 -35.61 -45.19
N GLY A 90 -11.68 -35.80 -46.46
CA GLY A 90 -11.92 -37.12 -47.03
C GLY A 90 -10.85 -38.13 -46.62
N LEU A 91 -11.03 -39.40 -46.89
CA LEU A 91 -10.12 -40.51 -46.60
C LEU A 91 -8.71 -40.15 -47.01
N GLN A 92 -7.89 -39.71 -46.03
CA GLN A 92 -6.45 -39.51 -46.24
C GLN A 92 -5.82 -40.90 -46.41
N ALA A 93 -5.11 -41.09 -47.50
CA ALA A 93 -4.35 -42.32 -47.75
C ALA A 93 -3.20 -42.52 -46.71
N THR A 94 -2.78 -41.46 -46.05
CA THR A 94 -1.77 -41.46 -44.98
C THR A 94 -2.15 -40.40 -43.92
N GLN A 95 -2.41 -40.84 -42.70
CA GLN A 95 -2.50 -39.92 -41.55
C GLN A 95 -1.10 -39.42 -41.21
N ARG A 96 -0.90 -38.09 -41.36
CA ARG A 96 0.33 -37.46 -40.86
C ARG A 96 0.20 -37.18 -39.38
N THR A 97 1.22 -37.49 -38.63
CA THR A 97 1.23 -37.31 -37.18
C THR A 97 1.43 -35.83 -36.82
N GLU A 98 0.54 -35.24 -36.05
CA GLU A 98 0.79 -34.00 -35.36
C GLU A 98 1.87 -34.20 -34.29
N ILE A 99 2.85 -33.33 -34.22
CA ILE A 99 3.91 -33.33 -33.23
C ILE A 99 3.75 -32.12 -32.34
N ARG A 100 3.62 -32.31 -31.04
CA ARG A 100 3.61 -31.25 -30.03
C ARG A 100 4.94 -31.25 -29.29
N LEU A 101 5.65 -30.14 -29.39
CA LEU A 101 6.94 -29.93 -28.73
C LEU A 101 6.84 -28.77 -27.76
N TYR A 102 7.39 -28.95 -26.59
CA TYR A 102 7.43 -27.95 -25.55
C TYR A 102 8.88 -27.63 -25.18
N THR A 103 9.10 -26.38 -24.80
CA THR A 103 10.34 -25.91 -24.20
C THR A 103 10.07 -25.58 -22.75
N ALA A 104 10.86 -26.13 -21.83
CA ALA A 104 10.76 -25.89 -20.41
C ALA A 104 12.06 -25.30 -19.85
N SER A 105 11.94 -24.28 -19.01
CA SER A 105 13.06 -23.77 -18.20
C SER A 105 13.16 -24.56 -16.91
N VAL A 106 14.39 -24.90 -16.51
CA VAL A 106 14.64 -25.69 -15.31
C VAL A 106 14.37 -24.87 -14.05
N LEU A 107 13.59 -25.44 -13.13
CA LEU A 107 13.32 -24.93 -11.80
C LEU A 107 14.31 -25.46 -10.77
N ARG A 108 14.58 -26.78 -10.80
CA ARG A 108 15.48 -27.44 -9.85
C ARG A 108 16.06 -28.74 -10.42
N HIS A 109 17.32 -29.00 -10.10
CA HIS A 109 17.94 -30.29 -10.22
C HIS A 109 17.93 -31.01 -8.87
N MET A 110 17.75 -32.31 -8.86
CA MET A 110 17.94 -33.15 -7.67
C MET A 110 18.83 -34.34 -8.02
N PRO A 111 20.06 -34.40 -7.49
CA PRO A 111 20.69 -33.43 -6.57
C PRO A 111 20.93 -32.05 -7.21
N ASP A 112 21.04 -31.01 -6.38
CA ASP A 112 21.22 -29.61 -6.84
C ASP A 112 22.56 -29.41 -7.60
N GLU A 113 23.56 -30.21 -7.32
CA GLU A 113 24.90 -30.17 -7.93
C GLU A 113 25.45 -31.59 -8.25
N PRO A 114 26.27 -31.75 -9.29
CA PRO A 114 26.65 -30.72 -10.27
C PRO A 114 25.53 -30.42 -11.30
N LEU A 115 25.45 -29.18 -11.78
CA LEU A 115 24.51 -28.79 -12.83
C LEU A 115 24.91 -29.44 -14.17
N GLN A 116 24.17 -30.46 -14.58
CA GLN A 116 24.37 -31.16 -15.85
C GLN A 116 23.26 -30.84 -16.85
N PRO A 117 23.50 -30.96 -18.16
CA PRO A 117 22.44 -30.89 -19.16
C PRO A 117 21.34 -31.88 -18.85
N VAL A 118 20.09 -31.49 -19.08
CA VAL A 118 18.92 -32.33 -18.81
C VAL A 118 19.02 -33.61 -19.66
N PRO A 119 19.01 -34.81 -19.04
CA PRO A 119 19.19 -36.07 -19.76
C PRO A 119 17.93 -36.43 -20.55
N MET A 120 18.12 -37.32 -21.53
CA MET A 120 17.02 -37.96 -22.22
C MET A 120 16.27 -38.85 -21.26
N GLY A 121 15.04 -38.54 -20.96
CA GLY A 121 14.24 -39.23 -19.94
C GLY A 121 12.74 -39.11 -20.19
N THR A 122 11.99 -39.76 -19.34
CA THR A 122 10.53 -39.68 -19.33
C THR A 122 10.10 -38.39 -18.66
N VAL A 123 9.10 -37.73 -19.24
CA VAL A 123 8.49 -36.51 -18.68
C VAL A 123 7.17 -36.88 -18.02
N TRP A 124 6.99 -36.38 -16.80
CA TRP A 124 5.81 -36.58 -15.99
C TRP A 124 5.16 -35.22 -15.65
N LEU A 125 3.84 -35.19 -15.52
CA LEU A 125 3.16 -34.05 -14.92
C LEU A 125 3.54 -34.00 -13.41
N ALA A 126 3.92 -32.83 -12.93
CA ALA A 126 4.23 -32.64 -11.52
C ALA A 126 2.97 -32.81 -10.65
N ASP A 127 3.07 -33.59 -9.57
CA ASP A 127 2.06 -33.64 -8.51
C ASP A 127 2.35 -32.60 -7.42
N ASP A 128 1.58 -32.60 -6.34
CA ASP A 128 1.72 -31.65 -5.23
C ASP A 128 3.11 -31.70 -4.58
N HIS A 129 3.65 -32.92 -4.42
CA HIS A 129 4.99 -33.12 -3.88
C HIS A 129 6.07 -32.62 -4.85
N ASP A 130 5.94 -32.91 -6.13
CA ASP A 130 6.84 -32.45 -7.17
C ASP A 130 6.83 -30.90 -7.28
N VAL A 131 5.65 -30.27 -7.17
CA VAL A 131 5.53 -28.80 -7.14
C VAL A 131 6.27 -28.21 -5.93
N ALA A 132 6.11 -28.81 -4.75
CA ALA A 132 6.80 -28.37 -3.55
C ALA A 132 8.33 -28.46 -3.69
N LEU A 133 8.84 -29.57 -4.26
CA LEU A 133 10.26 -29.75 -4.53
C LEU A 133 10.76 -28.77 -5.61
N ALA A 134 10.03 -28.64 -6.72
CA ALA A 134 10.38 -27.75 -7.83
C ALA A 134 10.58 -26.31 -7.39
N LEU A 135 9.72 -25.83 -6.47
CA LEU A 135 9.73 -24.47 -5.95
C LEU A 135 10.58 -24.31 -4.67
N ARG A 136 11.33 -25.34 -4.29
CA ARG A 136 12.18 -25.35 -3.07
C ARG A 136 11.40 -25.05 -1.78
N MET A 137 10.09 -25.32 -1.76
CA MET A 137 9.24 -25.12 -0.58
C MET A 137 9.56 -26.13 0.53
N ASP A 138 10.12 -27.28 0.18
CA ASP A 138 10.61 -28.30 1.12
C ASP A 138 11.57 -27.74 2.19
N GLY A 139 12.26 -26.64 1.91
CA GLY A 139 13.16 -25.98 2.85
C GLY A 139 12.46 -25.24 3.99
N TYR A 140 11.24 -24.73 3.77
CA TYR A 140 10.54 -23.84 4.70
C TYR A 140 9.08 -24.22 4.99
N LEU A 141 8.52 -25.24 4.34
CA LEU A 141 7.19 -25.76 4.67
C LEU A 141 7.12 -26.19 6.15
N GLY A 142 6.03 -25.82 6.83
CA GLY A 142 5.82 -26.06 8.26
C GLY A 142 6.69 -25.21 9.20
N LYS A 143 7.42 -24.21 8.68
CA LYS A 143 8.25 -23.27 9.45
C LYS A 143 7.84 -21.82 9.18
N THR A 144 8.18 -21.32 8.00
CA THR A 144 8.03 -19.91 7.61
C THR A 144 7.18 -19.73 6.35
N ALA A 145 6.40 -20.74 5.99
CA ALA A 145 5.60 -20.77 4.78
C ALA A 145 4.34 -19.91 4.89
N ILE A 146 4.19 -18.92 4.00
CA ILE A 146 3.02 -18.05 3.85
C ILE A 146 2.34 -18.37 2.52
N PRO A 147 1.08 -18.86 2.49
CA PRO A 147 0.40 -19.19 1.25
C PRO A 147 0.13 -17.96 0.38
N VAL A 148 0.51 -18.02 -0.90
CA VAL A 148 0.26 -16.95 -1.88
C VAL A 148 -0.89 -17.27 -2.82
N GLY A 149 -1.24 -18.53 -2.98
CA GLY A 149 -2.31 -19.00 -3.84
C GLY A 149 -2.13 -20.44 -4.27
N LEU A 150 -2.94 -20.87 -5.25
CA LEU A 150 -2.89 -22.21 -5.82
C LEU A 150 -2.22 -22.20 -7.20
N TYR A 151 -1.26 -23.02 -7.40
CA TYR A 151 -0.81 -23.43 -8.73
C TYR A 151 -1.90 -24.34 -9.33
N ARG A 152 -2.32 -24.04 -10.58
CA ARG A 152 -3.32 -24.82 -11.31
C ARG A 152 -2.84 -25.06 -12.73
N SER A 153 -2.49 -26.27 -13.06
CA SER A 153 -2.16 -26.64 -14.45
C SER A 153 -2.17 -28.14 -14.65
N GLY A 154 -2.63 -28.57 -15.83
CA GLY A 154 -2.60 -29.99 -16.20
C GLY A 154 -3.49 -30.92 -15.36
N GLY A 155 -4.39 -30.38 -14.55
CA GLY A 155 -5.20 -31.12 -13.57
C GLY A 155 -4.59 -31.16 -12.17
N THR A 156 -3.36 -30.66 -11.99
CA THR A 156 -2.74 -30.48 -10.66
C THR A 156 -3.20 -29.15 -10.05
N GLU A 157 -3.54 -29.18 -8.77
CA GLU A 157 -3.88 -28.00 -7.99
C GLU A 157 -3.17 -28.03 -6.64
N SER A 158 -2.08 -27.28 -6.54
CA SER A 158 -1.17 -27.30 -5.39
C SER A 158 -1.03 -25.96 -4.71
N PRO A 159 -1.03 -25.88 -3.36
CA PRO A 159 -0.67 -24.66 -2.64
C PRO A 159 0.75 -24.20 -2.96
N VAL A 160 0.92 -22.90 -3.18
CA VAL A 160 2.23 -22.25 -3.34
C VAL A 160 2.45 -21.31 -2.18
N TYR A 161 3.64 -21.42 -1.59
CA TYR A 161 4.01 -20.65 -0.41
C TYR A 161 5.19 -19.74 -0.70
N LEU A 162 5.22 -18.60 -0.03
CA LEU A 162 6.37 -17.70 0.08
C LEU A 162 7.04 -17.94 1.42
N ASP A 163 8.35 -17.74 1.49
CA ASP A 163 9.09 -17.80 2.74
C ASP A 163 8.99 -16.45 3.49
N ALA A 164 8.52 -16.45 4.73
CA ALA A 164 8.40 -15.25 5.55
C ALA A 164 9.73 -14.54 5.76
N ASP A 165 10.85 -15.27 5.86
CA ASP A 165 12.19 -14.69 6.02
C ASP A 165 12.63 -13.87 4.79
N PHE A 166 12.10 -14.21 3.62
CA PHE A 166 12.32 -13.48 2.37
C PHE A 166 11.19 -12.49 2.02
N LEU A 167 10.05 -12.57 2.69
CA LEU A 167 8.93 -11.65 2.47
C LEU A 167 8.95 -10.47 3.45
N LEU A 168 9.22 -10.74 4.73
CA LEU A 168 9.18 -9.77 5.82
C LEU A 168 10.55 -9.50 6.45
N GLY A 169 11.57 -10.28 6.11
CA GLY A 169 12.93 -10.21 6.62
C GLY A 169 13.25 -11.38 7.57
N PRO A 170 14.52 -11.62 7.91
CA PRO A 170 15.67 -10.73 7.70
C PRO A 170 16.45 -10.96 6.39
N GLU A 171 16.26 -12.10 5.67
CA GLU A 171 17.09 -12.47 4.52
C GLU A 171 16.87 -11.52 3.32
N ALA A 172 15.60 -11.27 3.02
CA ALA A 172 15.15 -10.22 2.11
C ALA A 172 13.89 -9.59 2.67
N ALA A 173 13.33 -8.63 1.99
CA ALA A 173 12.03 -8.07 2.33
C ALA A 173 11.44 -7.37 1.11
N HIS A 174 10.31 -6.75 1.34
CA HIS A 174 9.58 -5.92 0.40
C HIS A 174 8.90 -6.72 -0.72
N LEU A 175 7.73 -6.25 -1.03
CA LEU A 175 6.88 -6.78 -2.08
C LEU A 175 6.55 -5.68 -3.09
N ASN A 176 6.64 -6.02 -4.37
CA ASN A 176 6.23 -5.14 -5.45
C ASN A 176 5.14 -5.78 -6.30
N ILE A 177 4.00 -5.12 -6.46
CA ILE A 177 2.89 -5.59 -7.26
C ILE A 177 2.71 -4.69 -8.48
N THR A 178 2.73 -5.28 -9.67
CA THR A 178 2.47 -4.57 -10.93
C THR A 178 1.26 -5.16 -11.63
N GLY A 179 0.34 -4.31 -12.08
CA GLY A 179 -0.82 -4.76 -12.85
C GLY A 179 -1.82 -3.65 -13.17
N VAL A 180 -2.63 -3.88 -14.20
CA VAL A 180 -3.64 -2.91 -14.66
C VAL A 180 -4.70 -2.68 -13.59
N SER A 181 -5.16 -1.44 -13.46
CA SER A 181 -6.25 -1.09 -12.55
C SER A 181 -7.60 -1.65 -13.03
N GLY A 182 -8.53 -1.87 -12.09
CA GLY A 182 -9.90 -2.30 -12.39
C GLY A 182 -10.11 -3.80 -12.50
N LEU A 183 -9.04 -4.61 -12.51
CA LEU A 183 -9.13 -6.07 -12.50
C LEU A 183 -9.03 -6.69 -11.10
N ALA A 184 -9.14 -5.88 -10.05
CA ALA A 184 -9.05 -6.29 -8.66
C ALA A 184 -7.77 -7.11 -8.34
N THR A 185 -6.66 -6.79 -9.02
CA THR A 185 -5.43 -7.57 -8.88
C THR A 185 -4.48 -6.99 -7.84
N LYS A 186 -4.33 -5.66 -7.77
CA LYS A 186 -3.34 -5.02 -6.88
C LYS A 186 -3.79 -5.01 -5.43
N THR A 187 -4.84 -4.26 -5.13
CA THR A 187 -5.39 -4.13 -3.76
C THR A 187 -5.86 -5.48 -3.23
N SER A 188 -6.61 -6.26 -4.05
CA SER A 188 -7.07 -7.58 -3.63
C SER A 188 -5.93 -8.57 -3.36
N ALA A 189 -4.81 -8.50 -4.10
CA ALA A 189 -3.64 -9.34 -3.81
C ALA A 189 -2.98 -8.94 -2.49
N VAL A 190 -2.94 -7.63 -2.15
CA VAL A 190 -2.44 -7.18 -0.85
C VAL A 190 -3.36 -7.59 0.29
N GLU A 191 -4.67 -7.40 0.13
CA GLU A 191 -5.68 -7.83 1.11
C GLU A 191 -5.55 -9.33 1.40
N TRP A 192 -5.53 -10.15 0.35
CA TRP A 192 -5.32 -11.59 0.48
C TRP A 192 -3.99 -11.92 1.17
N LEU A 193 -2.89 -11.30 0.74
CA LEU A 193 -1.58 -11.61 1.29
C LEU A 193 -1.44 -11.15 2.74
N LEU A 194 -2.06 -10.04 3.14
CA LEU A 194 -2.12 -9.63 4.55
C LEU A 194 -2.93 -10.63 5.41
N GLN A 195 -4.07 -11.14 4.90
CA GLN A 195 -4.83 -12.19 5.58
C GLN A 195 -3.98 -13.47 5.74
N SER A 196 -3.27 -13.85 4.68
CA SER A 196 -2.38 -14.99 4.68
C SER A 196 -1.20 -14.82 5.65
N ILE A 197 -0.57 -13.64 5.69
CA ILE A 197 0.49 -13.31 6.65
C ILE A 197 -0.05 -13.37 8.08
N PHE A 198 -1.20 -12.76 8.34
CA PHE A 198 -1.77 -12.74 9.70
C PHE A 198 -2.18 -14.14 10.18
N ALA A 199 -2.56 -15.03 9.26
CA ALA A 199 -2.85 -16.42 9.61
C ALA A 199 -1.59 -17.26 9.89
N HIS A 200 -0.53 -17.06 9.09
CA HIS A 200 0.61 -17.99 9.06
C HIS A 200 1.95 -17.41 9.53
N PHE A 201 2.02 -16.10 9.85
CA PHE A 201 3.29 -15.54 10.33
C PHE A 201 3.72 -16.22 11.63
N PRO A 202 4.93 -16.80 11.67
CA PRO A 202 5.35 -17.63 12.81
C PRO A 202 5.50 -16.81 14.08
N ALA A 203 4.93 -17.29 15.20
CA ALA A 203 4.96 -16.59 16.47
C ALA A 203 6.38 -16.44 17.06
N ASP A 204 7.29 -17.33 16.71
CA ASP A 204 8.71 -17.26 17.12
C ASP A 204 9.49 -16.17 16.36
N LYS A 205 8.98 -15.69 15.22
CA LYS A 205 9.52 -14.55 14.48
C LYS A 205 9.03 -13.21 15.03
N GLY A 206 8.05 -13.20 15.94
CA GLY A 206 7.48 -12.01 16.57
C GLY A 206 6.08 -11.67 16.10
N SER A 207 5.72 -10.41 16.23
CA SER A 207 4.41 -9.83 15.90
C SER A 207 4.48 -8.95 14.66
N VAL A 208 3.36 -8.85 13.93
CA VAL A 208 3.26 -8.09 12.68
C VAL A 208 1.99 -7.24 12.66
N ALA A 209 2.12 -5.98 12.22
CA ALA A 209 1.00 -5.09 11.94
C ALA A 209 1.10 -4.53 10.51
N ALA A 210 0.02 -3.92 10.03
CA ALA A 210 0.01 -3.26 8.73
C ALA A 210 -0.41 -1.80 8.85
N VAL A 211 0.25 -0.93 8.08
CA VAL A 211 -0.13 0.48 7.89
C VAL A 211 -0.38 0.69 6.40
N CYS A 212 -1.62 1.00 6.04
CA CYS A 212 -2.05 1.11 4.66
C CYS A 212 -2.42 2.55 4.31
N PHE A 213 -1.80 3.11 3.27
CA PHE A 213 -2.16 4.43 2.74
C PHE A 213 -3.21 4.26 1.65
N ASN A 214 -4.46 4.64 1.96
CA ASN A 214 -5.54 4.71 0.98
C ASN A 214 -5.44 6.02 0.21
N VAL A 215 -4.78 5.98 -0.95
CA VAL A 215 -4.52 7.16 -1.79
C VAL A 215 -5.51 7.32 -2.92
N LYS A 216 -6.34 6.31 -3.17
CA LYS A 216 -7.29 6.29 -4.28
C LYS A 216 -8.45 5.34 -4.04
N GLY A 217 -9.65 5.87 -4.18
CA GLY A 217 -10.88 5.07 -4.11
C GLY A 217 -11.18 4.45 -2.74
N PRO A 218 -12.18 3.60 -2.66
CA PRO A 218 -12.68 3.06 -1.40
C PRO A 218 -12.15 1.66 -1.03
N ASP A 219 -11.26 1.06 -1.82
CA ASP A 219 -11.00 -0.38 -1.73
C ASP A 219 -10.43 -0.80 -0.36
N LEU A 220 -9.58 0.01 0.27
CA LEU A 220 -9.04 -0.27 1.60
C LEU A 220 -9.95 0.15 2.77
N LEU A 221 -11.13 0.72 2.48
CA LEU A 221 -11.97 1.32 3.53
C LEU A 221 -13.02 0.36 4.13
N TYR A 222 -12.99 -0.92 3.78
CA TYR A 222 -13.96 -1.92 4.25
C TYR A 222 -13.29 -3.24 4.68
N LEU A 223 -12.05 -3.19 5.14
CA LEU A 223 -11.27 -4.37 5.54
C LEU A 223 -11.87 -5.12 6.73
N ASP A 224 -12.64 -4.43 7.57
CA ASP A 224 -13.38 -4.95 8.72
C ASP A 224 -14.78 -5.51 8.37
N GLN A 225 -15.18 -5.46 7.10
CA GLN A 225 -16.52 -5.87 6.67
C GLN A 225 -16.45 -7.17 5.85
N PRO A 226 -17.27 -8.19 6.18
CA PRO A 226 -17.21 -9.47 5.49
C PRO A 226 -17.79 -9.40 4.08
N ALA A 227 -17.09 -10.02 3.12
CA ALA A 227 -17.59 -10.27 1.79
C ALA A 227 -18.34 -11.62 1.71
N THR A 228 -19.28 -11.72 0.77
CA THR A 228 -19.84 -13.01 0.38
C THR A 228 -18.90 -13.65 -0.64
N LEU A 229 -18.33 -14.79 -0.32
CA LEU A 229 -17.44 -15.53 -1.19
C LEU A 229 -18.23 -16.49 -2.10
N ALA A 230 -17.74 -16.69 -3.32
CA ALA A 230 -18.20 -17.77 -4.17
C ALA A 230 -17.71 -19.12 -3.61
N PRO A 231 -18.43 -20.24 -3.87
CA PRO A 231 -18.01 -21.55 -3.38
C PRO A 231 -16.57 -21.95 -3.77
N GLU A 232 -16.13 -21.54 -4.95
CA GLU A 232 -14.77 -21.76 -5.44
C GLU A 232 -13.72 -21.01 -4.59
N ASP A 233 -13.99 -19.73 -4.26
CA ASP A 233 -13.11 -18.94 -3.40
C ASP A 233 -13.06 -19.52 -1.97
N ALA A 234 -14.21 -19.92 -1.42
CA ALA A 234 -14.27 -20.53 -0.09
C ALA A 234 -13.45 -21.84 -0.02
N ALA A 235 -13.56 -22.69 -1.04
CA ALA A 235 -12.75 -23.92 -1.15
C ALA A 235 -11.24 -23.62 -1.26
N MET A 236 -10.85 -22.49 -1.88
CA MET A 236 -9.46 -22.06 -1.93
C MET A 236 -8.95 -21.62 -0.55
N TYR A 237 -9.76 -20.90 0.25
CA TYR A 237 -9.40 -20.55 1.64
C TYR A 237 -9.16 -21.79 2.48
N GLU A 238 -10.04 -22.78 2.40
CA GLU A 238 -9.90 -24.05 3.10
C GLU A 238 -8.61 -24.78 2.69
N LYS A 239 -8.34 -24.87 1.38
CA LYS A 239 -7.15 -25.56 0.86
C LYS A 239 -5.85 -24.84 1.22
N LEU A 240 -5.87 -23.52 1.40
CA LEU A 240 -4.73 -22.70 1.77
C LEU A 240 -4.60 -22.52 3.29
N ASP A 241 -5.53 -23.11 4.06
CA ASP A 241 -5.57 -23.03 5.52
C ASP A 241 -5.59 -21.59 6.07
N VAL A 242 -6.32 -20.68 5.39
CA VAL A 242 -6.49 -19.29 5.80
C VAL A 242 -7.95 -19.07 6.22
N PRO A 243 -8.24 -18.47 7.38
CA PRO A 243 -9.60 -18.14 7.78
C PRO A 243 -10.28 -17.19 6.78
N ALA A 244 -11.48 -17.55 6.30
CA ALA A 244 -12.26 -16.74 5.37
C ALA A 244 -13.04 -15.63 6.10
N GLU A 245 -12.36 -14.82 6.89
CA GLU A 245 -12.92 -13.78 7.76
C GLU A 245 -12.31 -12.41 7.43
N PRO A 246 -13.04 -11.31 7.69
CA PRO A 246 -12.48 -9.97 7.58
C PRO A 246 -11.43 -9.74 8.67
N PHE A 247 -10.63 -8.67 8.52
CA PHE A 247 -9.67 -8.28 9.55
C PHE A 247 -10.41 -7.86 10.82
N GLN A 248 -9.98 -8.36 11.97
CA GLN A 248 -10.66 -8.15 13.25
C GLN A 248 -10.25 -6.84 13.94
N ASN A 249 -8.98 -6.45 13.83
CA ASN A 249 -8.42 -5.26 14.46
C ASN A 249 -8.02 -4.23 13.40
N VAL A 250 -9.00 -3.44 12.95
CA VAL A 250 -8.79 -2.40 11.93
C VAL A 250 -9.15 -1.04 12.51
N GLN A 251 -8.25 -0.08 12.37
CA GLN A 251 -8.46 1.33 12.70
C GLN A 251 -8.29 2.20 11.46
N TYR A 252 -9.18 3.13 11.26
CA TYR A 252 -9.17 4.07 10.14
C TYR A 252 -8.86 5.47 10.65
N TYR A 253 -8.05 6.21 9.90
CA TYR A 253 -7.64 7.56 10.25
C TYR A 253 -7.93 8.49 9.10
N ALA A 254 -8.59 9.62 9.38
CA ALA A 254 -8.85 10.65 8.39
C ALA A 254 -8.73 12.05 8.99
N PRO A 255 -8.24 13.06 8.24
CA PRO A 255 -8.26 14.44 8.65
C PRO A 255 -9.70 14.97 8.77
N TYR A 256 -9.87 16.12 9.41
CA TYR A 256 -11.14 16.83 9.43
C TYR A 256 -11.37 17.58 8.11
N ASP A 257 -12.60 17.58 7.64
CA ASP A 257 -13.04 18.36 6.49
C ASP A 257 -14.15 19.34 6.92
N ALA A 258 -13.87 20.64 6.81
CA ALA A 258 -14.83 21.68 7.18
C ALA A 258 -16.06 21.68 6.28
N ALA A 259 -15.93 21.33 4.99
CA ALA A 259 -17.05 21.27 4.06
C ALA A 259 -17.98 20.09 4.38
N LEU A 260 -17.42 18.97 4.79
CA LEU A 260 -18.19 17.80 5.25
C LEU A 260 -18.63 17.93 6.72
N ARG A 261 -18.14 18.92 7.44
CA ARG A 261 -18.35 19.11 8.88
C ARG A 261 -18.07 17.82 9.69
N GLY A 262 -17.07 17.08 9.25
CA GLY A 262 -16.70 15.79 9.79
C GLY A 262 -15.32 15.34 9.34
N LEU A 263 -15.05 14.07 9.40
CA LEU A 263 -13.80 13.50 8.89
C LEU A 263 -13.86 13.36 7.36
N ALA A 264 -12.75 13.62 6.69
CA ALA A 264 -12.58 13.53 5.24
C ALA A 264 -12.52 12.06 4.78
N THR A 265 -13.58 11.32 5.05
CA THR A 265 -13.68 9.90 4.67
C THR A 265 -15.08 9.55 4.22
N ILE A 266 -15.19 8.62 3.28
CA ILE A 266 -16.47 8.06 2.86
C ILE A 266 -17.08 7.10 3.92
N ARG A 267 -16.32 6.69 4.94
CA ARG A 267 -16.81 5.89 6.08
C ARG A 267 -17.66 6.73 7.05
N SER A 268 -18.51 7.60 6.53
CA SER A 268 -19.39 8.46 7.33
C SER A 268 -20.66 7.76 7.84
N ASN A 269 -20.94 6.54 7.36
CA ASN A 269 -22.09 5.75 7.86
C ASN A 269 -21.92 5.40 9.34
N HIS A 270 -22.97 5.58 10.13
CA HIS A 270 -22.95 5.38 11.59
C HIS A 270 -22.51 3.97 12.02
N ALA A 271 -22.83 2.95 11.22
CA ALA A 271 -22.40 1.58 11.50
C ALA A 271 -20.89 1.39 11.43
N LEU A 272 -20.19 2.27 10.69
CA LEU A 272 -18.75 2.17 10.41
C LEU A 272 -17.90 3.17 11.22
N GLN A 273 -18.52 4.10 11.96
CA GLN A 273 -17.78 5.17 12.64
C GLN A 273 -17.06 4.75 13.92
N HIS A 274 -17.35 3.56 14.43
CA HIS A 274 -16.83 3.10 15.74
C HIS A 274 -15.29 2.95 15.75
N ASN A 275 -14.66 2.67 14.60
CA ASN A 275 -13.23 2.50 14.44
C ASN A 275 -12.60 3.55 13.51
N VAL A 276 -13.26 4.70 13.32
CA VAL A 276 -12.69 5.83 12.58
C VAL A 276 -12.18 6.87 13.56
N GLN A 277 -10.90 7.20 13.48
CA GLN A 277 -10.23 8.17 14.33
C GLN A 277 -9.83 9.41 13.54
N PRO A 278 -9.86 10.59 14.15
CA PRO A 278 -9.31 11.77 13.51
C PRO A 278 -7.78 11.68 13.39
N LEU A 279 -7.25 12.21 12.29
CA LEU A 279 -5.83 12.45 12.11
C LEU A 279 -5.61 13.95 12.14
N THR A 280 -5.11 14.48 13.26
CA THR A 280 -4.94 15.93 13.48
C THR A 280 -3.67 16.20 14.27
N TRP A 281 -2.88 17.18 13.84
CA TRP A 281 -1.59 17.52 14.41
C TRP A 281 -1.52 18.98 14.85
N GLY A 282 -0.69 19.25 15.83
CA GLY A 282 -0.38 20.61 16.27
C GLY A 282 0.73 21.23 15.42
N LEU A 283 0.98 22.52 15.69
CA LEU A 283 2.01 23.29 14.99
C LEU A 283 3.41 22.64 15.07
N ARG A 284 3.81 22.13 16.23
CA ARG A 284 5.12 21.51 16.41
C ARG A 284 5.29 20.27 15.55
N GLU A 285 4.28 19.41 15.51
CA GLU A 285 4.27 18.16 14.75
C GLU A 285 4.39 18.43 13.24
N VAL A 286 3.77 19.50 12.76
CA VAL A 286 3.86 19.89 11.34
C VAL A 286 5.21 20.51 11.02
N LEU A 287 5.72 21.40 11.87
CA LEU A 287 7.01 22.08 11.62
C LEU A 287 8.19 21.10 11.59
N GLN A 288 8.14 20.01 12.36
CA GLN A 288 9.17 18.95 12.32
C GLN A 288 9.31 18.33 10.92
N TYR A 289 8.25 18.36 10.12
CA TYR A 289 8.23 17.83 8.76
C TYR A 289 8.01 18.91 7.69
N ALA A 290 8.12 20.19 8.06
CA ALA A 290 7.93 21.30 7.12
C ALA A 290 8.86 21.22 5.89
N VAL A 291 10.05 20.65 6.05
CA VAL A 291 11.02 20.41 4.95
C VAL A 291 10.45 19.52 3.85
N VAL A 292 9.47 18.65 4.18
CA VAL A 292 8.78 17.79 3.19
C VAL A 292 7.99 18.62 2.19
N LEU A 293 7.40 19.70 2.66
CA LEU A 293 6.42 20.52 1.96
C LEU A 293 7.03 21.77 1.32
N LEU A 294 8.27 22.03 1.65
CA LEU A 294 8.98 23.18 1.14
C LEU A 294 9.92 22.69 0.04
N ASP A 295 9.61 23.01 -1.21
CA ASP A 295 10.45 22.65 -2.36
C ASP A 295 11.91 23.04 -2.12
N ARG A 296 12.82 22.09 -2.40
CA ARG A 296 14.27 22.29 -2.18
C ARG A 296 14.87 23.45 -2.97
N GLU A 297 14.30 23.75 -4.13
CA GLU A 297 14.77 24.87 -4.97
C GLU A 297 14.51 26.23 -4.31
N ASP A 298 13.62 26.26 -3.36
CA ASP A 298 13.13 27.45 -2.71
C ASP A 298 13.65 27.67 -1.28
N ILE A 299 14.23 26.65 -0.63
CA ILE A 299 14.77 26.75 0.73
C ILE A 299 16.28 26.71 0.67
N ASP A 300 16.87 27.83 1.05
CA ASP A 300 18.30 27.88 1.36
C ASP A 300 18.52 27.45 2.82
N ALA A 301 19.76 27.10 3.16
CA ALA A 301 20.15 26.72 4.53
C ALA A 301 19.78 27.77 5.59
N LYS A 302 19.50 29.01 5.20
CA LYS A 302 19.08 30.09 6.11
C LYS A 302 17.60 30.00 6.46
N ALA A 303 16.76 29.53 5.53
CA ALA A 303 15.36 29.28 5.78
C ALA A 303 15.17 28.04 6.67
N ASP A 304 15.93 26.97 6.44
CA ASP A 304 15.95 25.79 7.31
C ASP A 304 16.34 26.17 8.75
N ALA A 305 17.44 26.91 8.92
CA ALA A 305 17.88 27.39 10.24
C ALA A 305 16.83 28.26 10.95
N LEU A 306 16.01 29.01 10.20
CA LEU A 306 14.91 29.79 10.78
C LEU A 306 13.76 28.89 11.23
N ILE A 307 13.40 27.87 10.42
CA ILE A 307 12.35 26.90 10.77
C ILE A 307 12.76 26.10 12.01
N ASP A 308 13.99 25.60 12.05
CA ASP A 308 14.54 24.89 13.21
C ASP A 308 14.51 25.75 14.46
N PHE A 309 14.96 27.02 14.34
CA PHE A 309 14.90 27.97 15.45
C PHE A 309 13.46 28.18 15.96
N ILE A 310 12.51 28.34 15.05
CA ILE A 310 11.09 28.54 15.42
C ILE A 310 10.55 27.28 16.13
N THR A 311 10.82 26.12 15.58
CA THR A 311 10.36 24.82 16.12
C THR A 311 10.90 24.57 17.52
N ASP A 312 12.20 24.85 17.74
CA ASP A 312 12.88 24.51 18.99
C ASP A 312 12.72 25.57 20.07
N ARG A 313 12.64 26.85 19.70
CA ARG A 313 12.76 27.96 20.64
C ARG A 313 11.51 28.83 20.77
N VAL A 314 10.61 28.80 19.79
CA VAL A 314 9.43 29.68 19.76
C VAL A 314 8.16 28.89 20.05
N VAL A 315 7.99 27.75 19.39
CA VAL A 315 6.74 26.97 19.49
C VAL A 315 6.63 26.25 20.84
N GLY A 316 5.50 26.50 21.51
CA GLY A 316 5.15 25.85 22.78
C GLY A 316 5.94 26.36 23.98
N GLN A 317 6.72 27.43 23.82
CA GLN A 317 7.53 28.02 24.89
C GLN A 317 7.18 29.50 25.08
N LYS A 318 7.49 30.03 26.28
CA LYS A 318 7.46 31.46 26.54
C LYS A 318 8.67 32.11 25.87
N PHE A 319 8.42 32.68 24.71
CA PHE A 319 9.47 33.34 23.93
C PHE A 319 9.52 34.83 24.21
N LYS A 320 10.67 35.32 24.64
CA LYS A 320 10.89 36.74 24.91
C LYS A 320 11.99 37.28 24.00
N ASP A 321 11.68 38.33 23.30
CA ASP A 321 12.64 39.01 22.43
C ASP A 321 12.39 40.53 22.45
N PRO A 322 13.44 41.36 22.54
CA PRO A 322 13.32 42.82 22.58
C PRO A 322 12.60 43.43 21.36
N MET A 323 12.63 42.73 20.21
CA MET A 323 11.95 43.18 18.99
C MET A 323 10.45 42.97 19.06
N LEU A 324 9.97 42.01 19.84
CA LEU A 324 8.54 41.66 19.96
C LEU A 324 7.81 42.48 21.04
N GLY A 325 8.53 43.33 21.78
CA GLY A 325 7.93 44.20 22.80
C GLY A 325 7.43 43.47 24.04
N GLY A 326 7.64 42.16 24.17
CA GLY A 326 7.18 41.36 25.30
C GLY A 326 7.41 39.87 25.17
N GLU A 327 6.71 39.11 26.02
CA GLU A 327 6.68 37.65 26.00
C GLU A 327 5.51 37.17 25.16
N MET A 328 5.77 36.26 24.24
CA MET A 328 4.75 35.60 23.41
C MET A 328 4.80 34.09 23.59
N ILE A 329 3.65 33.44 23.51
CA ILE A 329 3.50 31.99 23.44
C ILE A 329 2.88 31.67 22.08
N VAL A 330 3.56 30.84 21.29
CA VAL A 330 3.12 30.41 19.97
C VAL A 330 2.72 28.94 20.04
N GLN A 331 1.44 28.65 19.95
CA GLN A 331 0.87 27.29 20.01
C GLN A 331 0.15 26.90 18.73
N THR A 332 -0.30 27.88 17.96
CA THR A 332 -1.14 27.68 16.78
C THR A 332 -0.52 28.35 15.55
N PHE A 333 -0.98 28.01 14.35
CA PHE A 333 -0.58 28.72 13.13
C PHE A 333 -0.98 30.19 13.16
N ALA A 334 -2.13 30.53 13.76
CA ALA A 334 -2.55 31.91 13.94
C ALA A 334 -1.59 32.68 14.85
N ASP A 335 -1.13 32.06 15.94
CA ASP A 335 -0.12 32.67 16.82
C ASP A 335 1.21 32.84 16.10
N LEU A 336 1.61 31.85 15.28
CA LEU A 336 2.82 31.92 14.49
C LEU A 336 2.76 33.05 13.45
N ASP A 337 1.65 33.21 12.76
CA ASP A 337 1.46 34.32 11.82
C ASP A 337 1.50 35.68 12.54
N ARG A 338 0.85 35.77 13.71
CA ARG A 338 0.90 36.98 14.56
C ARG A 338 2.33 37.27 15.01
N TRP A 339 3.09 36.25 15.42
CA TRP A 339 4.49 36.37 15.81
C TRP A 339 5.34 36.91 14.65
N PHE A 340 5.19 36.38 13.45
CA PHE A 340 5.87 36.87 12.25
C PHE A 340 5.51 38.32 11.92
N ARG A 341 4.22 38.70 11.99
CA ARG A 341 3.78 40.07 11.73
C ARG A 341 4.41 41.03 12.73
N THR A 342 4.32 40.73 14.02
CA THR A 342 4.91 41.55 15.07
C THR A 342 6.40 41.74 14.87
N LEU A 343 7.11 40.68 14.49
CA LEU A 343 8.55 40.73 14.20
C LEU A 343 8.86 41.61 12.97
N LEU A 344 8.11 41.43 11.88
CA LEU A 344 8.31 42.17 10.64
C LEU A 344 7.99 43.67 10.83
N ASP A 345 6.90 44.01 11.53
CA ASP A 345 6.52 45.38 11.85
C ASP A 345 7.59 46.06 12.74
N ALA A 346 8.13 45.34 13.70
CA ALA A 346 9.22 45.85 14.55
C ALA A 346 10.53 46.07 13.77
N LEU A 347 10.84 45.22 12.79
CA LEU A 347 12.01 45.38 11.92
C LEU A 347 11.84 46.59 10.99
N GLU A 348 10.64 46.78 10.43
CA GLU A 348 10.34 47.91 9.58
C GLU A 348 10.37 49.24 10.36
N SER A 349 9.77 49.29 11.56
CA SER A 349 9.77 50.49 12.42
C SER A 349 11.18 50.91 12.86
N LYS A 350 12.15 50.00 12.93
CA LYS A 350 13.56 50.25 13.31
C LYS A 350 14.51 50.33 12.11
N ASP A 351 13.98 50.26 10.87
CA ASP A 351 14.75 50.17 9.62
C ASP A 351 15.82 49.08 9.67
N ALA A 352 15.52 47.99 10.34
CA ALA A 352 16.46 46.86 10.53
C ALA A 352 16.26 45.80 9.44
N GLN A 353 17.32 45.46 8.72
CA GLN A 353 17.29 44.45 7.63
C GLN A 353 17.49 43.00 8.12
N THR A 354 17.84 42.82 9.38
CA THR A 354 18.12 41.51 9.96
C THR A 354 17.58 41.39 11.37
N TRP A 355 17.09 40.22 11.70
CA TRP A 355 16.78 39.78 13.05
C TRP A 355 17.68 38.60 13.40
N ARG A 356 18.50 38.74 14.43
CA ARG A 356 19.58 37.78 14.72
C ARG A 356 20.45 37.57 13.47
N THR A 357 20.51 36.35 12.93
CA THR A 357 21.25 36.00 11.71
C THR A 357 20.37 35.94 10.46
N HIS A 358 19.06 36.20 10.59
CA HIS A 358 18.08 36.04 9.52
C HIS A 358 17.73 37.37 8.87
N HIS A 359 17.80 37.42 7.53
CA HIS A 359 17.41 38.59 6.74
C HIS A 359 15.89 38.70 6.63
N VAL A 360 15.34 39.93 6.60
CA VAL A 360 13.89 40.20 6.47
C VAL A 360 13.27 39.45 5.30
N ALA A 361 13.95 39.36 4.16
CA ALA A 361 13.45 38.62 2.99
C ALA A 361 13.27 37.12 3.28
N THR A 362 14.20 36.50 4.02
CA THR A 362 14.09 35.10 4.45
C THR A 362 12.91 34.92 5.41
N ILE A 363 12.75 35.84 6.37
CA ILE A 363 11.66 35.79 7.35
C ILE A 363 10.30 35.90 6.63
N ARG A 364 10.15 36.85 5.69
CA ARG A 364 8.92 36.99 4.86
C ARG A 364 8.64 35.75 4.03
N LYS A 365 9.69 35.17 3.42
CA LYS A 365 9.57 33.97 2.60
C LYS A 365 9.08 32.79 3.44
N VAL A 366 9.71 32.51 4.58
CA VAL A 366 9.32 31.41 5.49
C VAL A 366 7.89 31.62 6.01
N ARG A 367 7.53 32.84 6.46
CA ARG A 367 6.19 33.15 6.90
C ARG A 367 5.15 32.81 5.83
N ASN A 368 5.30 33.35 4.61
CA ASN A 368 4.32 33.15 3.53
C ASN A 368 4.13 31.66 3.22
N ARG A 369 5.18 30.88 3.28
CA ARG A 369 5.11 29.43 3.03
C ARG A 369 4.40 28.69 4.15
N LEU A 370 4.70 29.01 5.41
CA LEU A 370 4.03 28.37 6.54
C LEU A 370 2.54 28.75 6.62
N VAL A 371 2.17 29.95 6.20
CA VAL A 371 0.75 30.37 6.09
C VAL A 371 0.06 29.61 4.95
N ASN A 372 0.71 29.45 3.80
CA ASN A 372 0.18 28.66 2.68
C ASN A 372 0.04 27.20 3.07
N LEU A 373 1.02 26.67 3.80
CA LEU A 373 0.99 25.31 4.32
C LEU A 373 -0.23 25.07 5.22
N ALA A 374 -0.48 25.97 6.17
CA ALA A 374 -1.65 25.89 7.05
C ALA A 374 -2.97 25.82 6.27
N THR A 375 -3.06 26.53 5.13
CA THR A 375 -4.23 26.51 4.26
C THR A 375 -4.36 25.19 3.50
N ARG A 376 -3.27 24.67 2.91
CA ARG A 376 -3.26 23.42 2.15
C ARG A 376 -3.49 22.18 3.04
N CYS A 377 -3.06 22.25 4.29
CA CYS A 377 -3.24 21.19 5.28
C CYS A 377 -4.42 21.49 6.24
N ALA A 378 -5.37 22.33 5.82
CA ALA A 378 -6.57 22.58 6.61
C ALA A 378 -7.29 21.26 6.92
N GLY A 379 -7.68 21.08 8.19
CA GLY A 379 -8.28 19.82 8.65
C GLY A 379 -7.29 18.77 9.17
N LEU A 380 -6.04 18.78 8.71
CA LEU A 380 -4.95 17.97 9.28
C LEU A 380 -4.31 18.69 10.48
N VAL A 381 -4.30 20.02 10.44
CA VAL A 381 -3.67 20.86 11.45
C VAL A 381 -4.74 21.48 12.34
N THR A 382 -4.61 21.33 13.65
CA THR A 382 -5.52 21.94 14.62
C THR A 382 -4.90 23.16 15.30
N ASP A 383 -5.74 24.13 15.65
CA ASP A 383 -5.36 25.28 16.45
C ASP A 383 -5.25 24.96 17.96
N GLY A 384 -5.35 23.71 18.34
CA GLY A 384 -5.41 23.29 19.73
C GLY A 384 -4.35 22.28 20.13
N ALA A 385 -4.41 21.88 21.41
CA ALA A 385 -3.53 20.88 22.00
C ALA A 385 -3.90 19.43 21.63
N ASP A 386 -5.02 19.23 20.92
CA ASP A 386 -5.55 17.89 20.62
C ASP A 386 -4.86 17.32 19.38
N VAL A 387 -3.71 16.72 19.58
CA VAL A 387 -3.05 15.89 18.58
C VAL A 387 -3.69 14.51 18.63
N SER A 388 -4.17 14.03 17.49
CA SER A 388 -4.67 12.67 17.28
C SER A 388 -3.86 12.03 16.17
N ASP A 389 -3.16 10.96 16.49
CA ASP A 389 -2.22 10.25 15.63
C ASP A 389 -2.44 8.75 15.73
N LEU A 390 -1.69 7.96 14.96
CA LEU A 390 -1.64 6.52 15.15
C LEU A 390 -1.15 6.19 16.58
N PRO A 391 -1.54 5.05 17.15
CA PRO A 391 -1.17 4.67 18.51
C PRO A 391 0.27 4.15 18.58
N PHE A 392 1.24 4.98 18.15
CA PHE A 392 2.66 4.63 18.21
C PHE A 392 3.06 4.21 19.63
N GLY A 393 3.78 3.08 19.73
CA GLY A 393 4.18 2.49 21.02
C GLY A 393 3.18 1.47 21.59
N THR A 394 1.99 1.32 20.98
CA THR A 394 0.95 0.40 21.43
C THR A 394 0.28 -0.36 20.28
N PHE A 395 1.00 -0.57 19.18
CA PHE A 395 0.49 -1.41 18.09
C PHE A 395 0.27 -2.83 18.57
N GLU A 396 -0.86 -3.39 18.19
CA GLU A 396 -1.21 -4.77 18.51
C GLU A 396 -0.83 -5.72 17.38
N ASP A 397 -0.52 -6.96 17.73
CA ASP A 397 -0.28 -8.00 16.72
C ASP A 397 -1.50 -8.17 15.81
N ARG A 398 -1.25 -8.32 14.51
CA ARG A 398 -2.27 -8.44 13.46
C ARG A 398 -3.24 -7.26 13.37
N SER A 399 -2.84 -6.08 13.84
CA SER A 399 -3.61 -4.84 13.64
C SER A 399 -3.38 -4.24 12.25
N VAL A 400 -4.41 -3.59 11.72
CA VAL A 400 -4.36 -2.85 10.46
C VAL A 400 -4.74 -1.39 10.71
N HIS A 401 -3.86 -0.48 10.35
CA HIS A 401 -4.07 0.97 10.44
C HIS A 401 -4.19 1.55 9.03
N VAL A 402 -5.37 2.05 8.68
CA VAL A 402 -5.65 2.59 7.34
C VAL A 402 -5.73 4.11 7.42
N LEU A 403 -4.89 4.80 6.67
CA LEU A 403 -4.90 6.26 6.53
C LEU A 403 -5.67 6.63 5.27
N ASP A 404 -6.85 7.22 5.43
CA ASP A 404 -7.67 7.68 4.30
C ASP A 404 -7.23 9.07 3.88
N VAL A 405 -6.39 9.12 2.85
CA VAL A 405 -5.79 10.34 2.31
C VAL A 405 -6.23 10.62 0.87
N ALA A 406 -7.17 9.83 0.33
CA ALA A 406 -7.58 9.90 -1.07
C ALA A 406 -8.15 11.26 -1.49
N ASN A 407 -8.79 11.97 -0.56
CA ASN A 407 -9.41 13.28 -0.81
C ASN A 407 -8.50 14.47 -0.48
N LEU A 408 -7.25 14.24 -0.11
CA LEU A 408 -6.31 15.30 0.25
C LEU A 408 -5.49 15.75 -0.96
N GLU A 409 -5.02 16.99 -0.89
CA GLU A 409 -4.00 17.48 -1.82
C GLU A 409 -2.68 16.71 -1.65
N GLU A 410 -1.87 16.68 -2.70
CA GLU A 410 -0.63 15.91 -2.77
C GLU A 410 0.37 16.29 -1.66
N ASP A 411 0.47 17.57 -1.34
CA ASP A 411 1.32 18.07 -0.24
C ASP A 411 0.90 17.48 1.12
N ALA A 412 -0.41 17.45 1.40
CA ALA A 412 -0.93 16.90 2.64
C ALA A 412 -0.72 15.37 2.71
N GLN A 413 -0.90 14.66 1.57
CA GLN A 413 -0.57 13.24 1.47
C GLN A 413 0.92 12.99 1.76
N GLY A 414 1.81 13.81 1.18
CA GLY A 414 3.26 13.73 1.40
C GLY A 414 3.66 13.98 2.86
N LEU A 415 3.02 14.94 3.52
CA LEU A 415 3.24 15.22 4.94
C LEU A 415 2.83 14.05 5.83
N ILE A 416 1.65 13.49 5.59
CA ILE A 416 1.16 12.34 6.35
C ILE A 416 2.11 11.16 6.17
N PHE A 417 2.47 10.86 4.93
CA PHE A 417 3.41 9.79 4.64
C PHE A 417 4.75 9.98 5.38
N ALA A 418 5.35 11.15 5.26
CA ALA A 418 6.63 11.45 5.88
C ALA A 418 6.60 11.32 7.41
N ARG A 419 5.57 11.89 8.05
CA ARG A 419 5.43 11.81 9.51
C ARG A 419 5.21 10.37 9.97
N VAL A 420 4.24 9.67 9.39
CA VAL A 420 3.90 8.30 9.80
C VAL A 420 5.10 7.37 9.63
N VAL A 421 5.75 7.39 8.48
CA VAL A 421 6.93 6.55 8.22
C VAL A 421 8.10 6.90 9.14
N SER A 422 8.35 8.19 9.38
CA SER A 422 9.42 8.60 10.31
C SER A 422 9.14 8.13 11.73
N LYS A 423 7.89 8.22 12.20
CA LYS A 423 7.49 7.76 13.52
C LYS A 423 7.57 6.23 13.63
N LEU A 424 7.09 5.49 12.64
CA LEU A 424 7.25 4.04 12.60
C LEU A 424 8.72 3.63 12.72
N ARG A 425 9.59 4.28 11.94
CA ARG A 425 11.02 4.04 11.99
C ARG A 425 11.60 4.33 13.37
N GLU A 426 11.32 5.49 13.96
CA GLU A 426 11.78 5.90 15.28
C GLU A 426 11.42 4.87 16.35
N HIS A 427 10.15 4.40 16.36
CA HIS A 427 9.68 3.42 17.31
C HIS A 427 10.24 2.01 17.06
N LEU A 428 10.44 1.60 15.81
CA LEU A 428 11.10 0.34 15.47
C LEU A 428 12.59 0.34 15.89
N GLU A 429 13.31 1.45 15.68
CA GLU A 429 14.70 1.63 16.13
C GLU A 429 14.81 1.53 17.66
N ARG A 430 13.83 2.07 18.39
CA ARG A 430 13.73 1.98 19.86
C ARG A 430 13.18 0.66 20.36
N ARG A 431 12.59 -0.17 19.48
CA ARG A 431 11.89 -1.42 19.80
C ARG A 431 10.72 -1.22 20.77
N ASP A 432 10.01 -0.10 20.66
CA ASP A 432 8.88 0.28 21.49
C ASP A 432 7.58 0.53 20.71
N LEU A 433 7.48 0.07 19.48
CA LEU A 433 6.27 0.23 18.64
C LEU A 433 5.09 -0.62 19.14
N GLY A 434 5.34 -1.74 19.82
CA GLY A 434 4.36 -2.73 20.22
C GLY A 434 4.40 -4.01 19.35
N VAL A 435 4.94 -3.90 18.12
CA VAL A 435 5.15 -5.04 17.21
C VAL A 435 6.57 -5.06 16.67
N ASN A 436 7.01 -6.23 16.18
CA ASN A 436 8.35 -6.44 15.64
C ASN A 436 8.45 -6.06 14.15
N HIS A 437 7.37 -6.29 13.39
CA HIS A 437 7.31 -6.04 11.97
C HIS A 437 6.12 -5.15 11.61
N VAL A 438 6.33 -4.23 10.68
CA VAL A 438 5.26 -3.40 10.11
C VAL A 438 5.31 -3.47 8.60
N VAL A 439 4.21 -3.93 8.01
CA VAL A 439 3.98 -3.84 6.57
C VAL A 439 3.43 -2.46 6.26
N VAL A 440 4.19 -1.66 5.52
CA VAL A 440 3.75 -0.35 5.01
C VAL A 440 3.27 -0.55 3.57
N PHE A 441 1.97 -0.44 3.35
CA PHE A 441 1.39 -0.57 2.02
C PHE A 441 1.18 0.81 1.37
N VAL A 442 1.73 0.96 0.16
CA VAL A 442 1.62 2.18 -0.66
C VAL A 442 1.11 1.81 -2.04
N ASP A 443 -0.11 2.23 -2.37
CA ASP A 443 -0.63 2.15 -3.75
C ASP A 443 -0.18 3.34 -4.58
N GLU A 444 -0.18 3.20 -5.91
CA GLU A 444 0.27 4.21 -6.88
C GLU A 444 1.69 4.75 -6.54
N LEU A 445 2.62 3.82 -6.28
CA LEU A 445 3.99 4.14 -5.86
C LEU A 445 4.72 5.11 -6.80
N ASN A 446 4.37 5.13 -8.09
CA ASN A 446 4.89 6.05 -9.09
C ASN A 446 4.64 7.53 -8.75
N LYS A 447 3.61 7.85 -7.95
CA LYS A 447 3.40 9.22 -7.45
C LYS A 447 4.47 9.67 -6.46
N TYR A 448 4.91 8.76 -5.61
CA TYR A 448 5.82 9.05 -4.50
C TYR A 448 7.29 8.77 -4.82
N ALA A 449 7.56 7.81 -5.69
CA ALA A 449 8.90 7.45 -6.14
C ALA A 449 8.95 7.27 -7.66
N PRO A 450 8.72 8.33 -8.46
CA PRO A 450 8.78 8.24 -9.91
C PRO A 450 10.18 7.88 -10.41
N SER A 451 10.27 7.25 -11.59
CA SER A 451 11.55 6.93 -12.27
C SER A 451 12.34 8.18 -12.56
N ASP A 452 11.65 9.24 -12.96
CA ASP A 452 12.20 10.53 -13.36
C ASP A 452 11.63 11.66 -12.48
N GLY A 453 12.23 12.85 -12.55
CA GLY A 453 11.79 14.02 -11.80
C GLY A 453 12.64 14.35 -10.56
N PRO A 454 12.27 15.41 -9.83
CA PRO A 454 13.07 15.92 -8.71
C PRO A 454 13.15 14.92 -7.56
N GLU A 455 14.22 15.02 -6.79
CA GLU A 455 14.40 14.22 -5.58
C GLU A 455 13.60 14.82 -4.42
N THR A 456 12.37 14.31 -4.22
CA THR A 456 11.53 14.73 -3.10
C THR A 456 11.96 14.05 -1.78
N TYR A 457 11.55 14.62 -0.65
CA TYR A 457 11.78 14.00 0.66
C TYR A 457 11.12 12.63 0.76
N VAL A 458 9.88 12.49 0.32
CA VAL A 458 9.13 11.22 0.32
C VAL A 458 9.83 10.17 -0.52
N ARG A 459 10.33 10.55 -1.72
CA ARG A 459 11.12 9.65 -2.57
C ARG A 459 12.37 9.13 -1.84
N ARG A 460 13.11 10.00 -1.14
CA ARG A 460 14.27 9.59 -0.34
C ARG A 460 13.91 8.63 0.79
N MET A 461 12.80 8.90 1.48
CA MET A 461 12.31 8.00 2.53
C MET A 461 11.97 6.62 1.99
N LEU A 462 11.27 6.55 0.86
CA LEU A 462 10.92 5.28 0.22
C LEU A 462 12.18 4.51 -0.23
N LEU A 463 13.19 5.21 -0.74
CA LEU A 463 14.47 4.61 -1.08
C LEU A 463 15.18 4.05 0.17
N ASP A 464 15.20 4.80 1.27
CA ASP A 464 15.80 4.35 2.52
C ASP A 464 15.07 3.14 3.13
N ILE A 465 13.71 3.13 3.09
CA ILE A 465 12.93 1.96 3.51
C ILE A 465 13.29 0.75 2.64
N ALA A 466 13.28 0.91 1.32
CA ALA A 466 13.58 -0.18 0.39
C ALA A 466 15.00 -0.74 0.55
N GLU A 467 15.95 0.05 1.02
CA GLU A 467 17.34 -0.37 1.20
C GLU A 467 17.65 -0.89 2.60
N ARG A 468 17.04 -0.32 3.63
CA ARG A 468 17.41 -0.53 5.03
C ARG A 468 16.26 -0.99 5.92
N GLY A 469 15.01 -0.82 5.48
CA GLY A 469 13.82 -1.09 6.30
C GLY A 469 13.77 -2.49 6.87
N ARG A 470 14.24 -3.50 6.11
CA ARG A 470 14.24 -4.90 6.55
C ARG A 470 14.96 -5.15 7.88
N TYR A 471 16.05 -4.43 8.15
CA TYR A 471 16.81 -4.58 9.41
C TYR A 471 16.06 -4.03 10.62
N LEU A 472 15.11 -3.15 10.38
CA LEU A 472 14.26 -2.54 11.42
C LEU A 472 12.91 -3.27 11.57
N GLY A 473 12.60 -4.23 10.68
CA GLY A 473 11.27 -4.83 10.61
C GLY A 473 10.25 -3.96 9.87
N MET A 474 10.67 -2.92 9.15
CA MET A 474 9.80 -2.11 8.29
C MET A 474 9.83 -2.64 6.86
N VAL A 475 8.70 -3.15 6.40
CA VAL A 475 8.56 -3.82 5.11
C VAL A 475 7.65 -3.02 4.19
N LEU A 476 8.13 -2.66 3.01
CA LEU A 476 7.36 -1.97 1.99
C LEU A 476 6.62 -2.96 1.09
N PHE A 477 5.28 -2.90 1.11
CA PHE A 477 4.43 -3.48 0.09
C PHE A 477 3.99 -2.35 -0.83
N SER A 478 4.32 -2.45 -2.09
CA SER A 478 4.12 -1.39 -3.07
C SER A 478 3.35 -1.89 -4.28
N ALA A 479 2.43 -1.05 -4.76
CA ALA A 479 1.65 -1.37 -5.94
C ALA A 479 1.69 -0.22 -6.96
N GLN A 480 1.71 -0.57 -8.25
CA GLN A 480 1.64 0.39 -9.36
C GLN A 480 1.07 -0.27 -10.62
N GLN A 481 0.68 0.57 -11.57
CA GLN A 481 0.27 0.08 -12.90
C GLN A 481 1.47 -0.20 -13.80
N PHE A 482 2.44 0.71 -13.82
CA PHE A 482 3.62 0.67 -14.67
C PHE A 482 4.88 0.65 -13.79
N ARG A 483 5.56 -0.49 -13.77
CA ARG A 483 6.82 -0.66 -13.04
C ARG A 483 7.93 0.22 -13.62
N SER A 484 7.89 0.46 -14.92
CA SER A 484 8.83 1.32 -15.64
C SER A 484 8.81 2.77 -15.16
N GLN A 485 7.66 3.23 -14.61
CA GLN A 485 7.48 4.58 -14.08
C GLN A 485 7.92 4.73 -12.61
N VAL A 486 8.35 3.65 -11.96
CA VAL A 486 8.81 3.67 -10.57
C VAL A 486 10.33 3.65 -10.51
N HIS A 487 10.88 4.32 -9.53
CA HIS A 487 12.32 4.40 -9.32
C HIS A 487 12.94 2.99 -9.17
N LYS A 488 13.93 2.68 -10.02
CA LYS A 488 14.53 1.34 -10.15
C LYS A 488 15.09 0.76 -8.85
N ARG A 489 15.59 1.61 -7.91
CA ARG A 489 16.11 1.15 -6.62
C ARG A 489 15.00 0.66 -5.69
N VAL A 490 13.77 1.19 -5.77
CA VAL A 490 12.66 0.70 -4.96
C VAL A 490 12.20 -0.66 -5.46
N VAL A 491 11.87 -0.77 -6.76
CA VAL A 491 11.42 -2.04 -7.34
C VAL A 491 12.51 -3.12 -7.41
N GLY A 492 13.78 -2.71 -7.47
CA GLY A 492 14.93 -3.61 -7.50
C GLY A 492 15.25 -4.24 -6.15
N ASN A 493 14.91 -3.57 -5.04
CA ASN A 493 15.10 -4.07 -3.68
C ASN A 493 13.92 -4.92 -3.17
N ALA A 494 12.81 -4.99 -3.91
CA ALA A 494 11.73 -5.91 -3.59
C ALA A 494 12.16 -7.36 -3.86
N GLY A 495 12.33 -8.15 -2.82
CA GLY A 495 12.70 -9.56 -2.90
C GLY A 495 11.63 -10.38 -3.61
N THR A 496 10.36 -10.06 -3.36
CA THR A 496 9.21 -10.71 -3.98
C THR A 496 8.50 -9.76 -4.93
N ALA A 497 8.13 -10.23 -6.12
CA ALA A 497 7.34 -9.48 -7.09
C ALA A 497 6.14 -10.28 -7.58
N LEU A 498 4.97 -9.63 -7.60
CA LEU A 498 3.73 -10.17 -8.13
C LEU A 498 3.34 -9.39 -9.38
N TYR A 499 3.07 -10.11 -10.45
CA TYR A 499 2.66 -9.52 -11.71
C TYR A 499 1.24 -9.98 -12.04
N GLY A 500 0.30 -9.05 -12.03
CA GLY A 500 -1.04 -9.26 -12.55
C GLY A 500 -1.07 -9.05 -14.07
N ARG A 501 -2.28 -8.91 -14.64
CA ARG A 501 -2.42 -8.56 -16.05
C ARG A 501 -1.73 -7.22 -16.33
N MET A 502 -0.96 -7.16 -17.40
CA MET A 502 -0.19 -5.97 -17.81
C MET A 502 -0.50 -5.57 -19.24
N ASP A 503 -0.29 -4.29 -19.52
CA ASP A 503 -0.39 -3.74 -20.86
C ASP A 503 0.81 -4.17 -21.73
N GLY A 504 0.58 -4.30 -23.05
CA GLY A 504 1.61 -4.69 -23.99
C GLY A 504 2.79 -3.71 -24.07
N ASP A 505 2.52 -2.41 -23.92
CA ASP A 505 3.54 -1.37 -23.96
C ASP A 505 4.48 -1.48 -22.75
N GLU A 506 3.95 -1.76 -21.57
CA GLU A 506 4.76 -2.02 -20.36
C GLU A 506 5.62 -3.29 -20.55
N LEU A 507 5.04 -4.36 -21.08
CA LEU A 507 5.74 -5.63 -21.34
C LEU A 507 6.81 -5.52 -22.43
N ALA A 508 6.77 -4.49 -23.28
CA ALA A 508 7.79 -4.22 -24.28
C ALA A 508 9.02 -3.52 -23.68
N THR A 509 8.96 -3.02 -22.46
CA THR A 509 10.09 -2.33 -21.81
C THR A 509 11.23 -3.31 -21.48
N PRO A 510 12.49 -2.82 -21.40
CA PRO A 510 13.66 -3.67 -21.13
C PRO A 510 13.56 -4.47 -19.82
N GLY A 511 12.78 -4.01 -18.85
CA GLY A 511 12.58 -4.70 -17.57
C GLY A 511 11.97 -6.11 -17.69
N TYR A 512 11.30 -6.40 -18.80
CA TYR A 512 10.65 -7.68 -19.08
C TYR A 512 11.32 -8.49 -20.19
N ALA A 513 12.45 -8.04 -20.71
CA ALA A 513 13.17 -8.70 -21.81
C ALA A 513 13.63 -10.13 -21.48
N VAL A 514 13.81 -10.42 -20.18
CA VAL A 514 14.18 -11.78 -19.71
C VAL A 514 13.05 -12.80 -19.82
N LEU A 515 11.80 -12.35 -19.99
CA LEU A 515 10.66 -13.24 -20.15
C LEU A 515 10.50 -13.64 -21.62
N SER A 516 10.16 -14.91 -21.86
CA SER A 516 9.88 -15.39 -23.23
C SER A 516 8.69 -14.63 -23.83
N PRO A 517 8.59 -14.49 -25.17
CA PRO A 517 7.44 -13.88 -25.82
C PRO A 517 6.10 -14.50 -25.39
N ALA A 518 6.06 -15.80 -25.27
CA ALA A 518 4.85 -16.54 -24.86
C ALA A 518 4.44 -16.22 -23.41
N VAL A 519 5.37 -16.10 -22.48
CA VAL A 519 5.10 -15.67 -21.09
C VAL A 519 4.60 -14.22 -21.06
N ARG A 520 5.18 -13.32 -21.86
CA ARG A 520 4.70 -11.93 -21.98
C ARG A 520 3.27 -11.88 -22.51
N THR A 521 2.96 -12.66 -23.54
CA THR A 521 1.60 -12.77 -24.07
C THR A 521 0.65 -13.30 -23.01
N LYS A 522 1.03 -14.34 -22.24
CA LYS A 522 0.22 -14.84 -21.14
C LYS A 522 -0.03 -13.77 -20.06
N LEU A 523 0.98 -12.97 -19.72
CA LEU A 523 0.83 -11.86 -18.77
C LEU A 523 -0.16 -10.78 -19.25
N SER A 524 -0.23 -10.52 -20.57
CA SER A 524 -1.17 -9.54 -21.13
C SER A 524 -2.63 -10.04 -21.13
N THR A 525 -2.85 -11.33 -20.92
CA THR A 525 -4.16 -11.98 -20.99
C THR A 525 -4.59 -12.65 -19.68
N LEU A 526 -3.87 -12.44 -18.57
CA LEU A 526 -4.22 -13.03 -17.28
C LEU A 526 -5.64 -12.68 -16.87
N ASP A 527 -6.34 -13.69 -16.33
CA ASP A 527 -7.67 -13.53 -15.73
C ASP A 527 -7.59 -12.88 -14.34
N LYS A 528 -8.76 -12.44 -13.85
CA LYS A 528 -8.88 -11.97 -12.46
C LYS A 528 -8.46 -13.05 -11.47
N GLY A 529 -7.74 -12.65 -10.44
CA GLY A 529 -7.25 -13.56 -9.39
C GLY A 529 -6.05 -14.40 -9.81
N GLN A 530 -5.48 -14.17 -11.00
CA GLN A 530 -4.22 -14.81 -11.43
C GLN A 530 -3.05 -13.84 -11.30
N LEU A 531 -1.92 -14.37 -10.84
CA LEU A 531 -0.66 -13.66 -10.70
C LEU A 531 0.48 -14.53 -11.22
N MET A 532 1.50 -13.89 -11.77
CA MET A 532 2.82 -14.47 -11.91
C MET A 532 3.66 -14.05 -10.69
N VAL A 533 4.20 -15.01 -9.98
CA VAL A 533 4.97 -14.82 -8.75
C VAL A 533 6.46 -15.02 -9.02
N ARG A 534 7.26 -14.05 -8.62
CA ARG A 534 8.71 -14.14 -8.54
C ARG A 534 9.12 -14.05 -7.06
N HIS A 535 9.85 -15.03 -6.58
CA HIS A 535 10.32 -15.10 -5.20
C HIS A 535 11.77 -15.60 -5.18
N PRO A 536 12.62 -15.24 -4.21
CA PRO A 536 14.04 -15.63 -4.20
C PRO A 536 14.29 -17.14 -4.27
N HIS A 537 13.42 -17.95 -3.68
CA HIS A 537 13.51 -19.42 -3.80
C HIS A 537 13.15 -19.95 -5.19
N PHE A 538 12.38 -19.20 -5.99
CA PHE A 538 11.92 -19.67 -7.28
C PHE A 538 12.91 -19.30 -8.38
N THR A 539 13.56 -20.29 -8.97
CA THR A 539 14.51 -20.07 -10.08
C THR A 539 13.83 -19.46 -11.30
N GLN A 540 12.55 -19.78 -11.52
CA GLN A 540 11.70 -19.22 -12.56
C GLN A 540 10.37 -18.71 -11.97
N PRO A 541 9.73 -17.70 -12.58
CA PRO A 541 8.42 -17.24 -12.15
C PRO A 541 7.34 -18.33 -12.31
N VAL A 542 6.37 -18.35 -11.40
CA VAL A 542 5.28 -19.32 -11.38
C VAL A 542 3.93 -18.61 -11.43
N PHE A 543 2.96 -19.17 -12.15
CA PHE A 543 1.59 -18.66 -12.17
C PHE A 543 0.77 -19.29 -11.05
N VAL A 544 0.09 -18.43 -10.29
CA VAL A 544 -0.80 -18.85 -9.20
C VAL A 544 -2.16 -18.16 -9.33
N ARG A 545 -3.18 -18.78 -8.76
CA ARG A 545 -4.49 -18.19 -8.55
C ARG A 545 -4.70 -17.98 -7.06
N PHE A 546 -5.08 -16.77 -6.66
CA PHE A 546 -5.43 -16.44 -5.27
C PHE A 546 -6.95 -16.26 -5.15
N PRO A 547 -7.56 -16.56 -3.98
CA PRO A 547 -8.98 -16.39 -3.78
C PRO A 547 -9.35 -14.90 -3.72
N ARG A 548 -10.59 -14.58 -4.02
CA ARG A 548 -11.12 -13.24 -3.73
C ARG A 548 -11.01 -12.99 -2.23
N PRO A 549 -10.48 -11.81 -1.79
CA PRO A 549 -10.41 -11.47 -0.37
C PRO A 549 -11.77 -11.57 0.33
N SER A 550 -11.75 -12.05 1.57
CA SER A 550 -12.96 -12.19 2.40
C SER A 550 -13.48 -10.86 2.96
N VAL A 551 -12.88 -9.76 2.54
CA VAL A 551 -13.28 -8.38 2.86
C VAL A 551 -14.16 -7.77 1.78
N LEU A 552 -15.03 -6.85 2.18
CA LEU A 552 -15.96 -6.20 1.27
C LEU A 552 -15.21 -5.24 0.33
N SER A 553 -15.37 -5.41 -0.99
CA SER A 553 -14.76 -4.51 -1.97
C SER A 553 -15.31 -3.09 -1.85
N GLY A 554 -14.51 -2.09 -2.20
CA GLY A 554 -14.87 -0.69 -2.09
C GLY A 554 -16.20 -0.34 -2.73
N ARG A 555 -16.47 -0.84 -3.96
CA ARG A 555 -17.75 -0.61 -4.64
C ARG A 555 -18.94 -1.15 -3.84
N LEU A 556 -18.88 -2.40 -3.41
CA LEU A 556 -19.97 -3.01 -2.63
C LEU A 556 -20.07 -2.38 -1.23
N GLY A 557 -18.96 -1.91 -0.67
CA GLY A 557 -18.93 -1.19 0.60
C GLY A 557 -19.70 0.12 0.51
N VAL A 558 -19.49 0.92 -0.51
CA VAL A 558 -20.24 2.16 -0.76
C VAL A 558 -21.73 1.89 -1.00
N GLU A 559 -22.06 0.85 -1.75
CA GLU A 559 -23.46 0.45 -1.99
C GLU A 559 -24.16 0.00 -0.70
N ARG A 560 -23.48 -0.78 0.15
CA ARG A 560 -24.03 -1.33 1.40
C ARG A 560 -24.09 -0.30 2.53
N PHE A 561 -23.12 0.59 2.57
CA PHE A 561 -22.96 1.63 3.60
C PHE A 561 -22.88 3.00 2.95
N PRO A 562 -23.97 3.53 2.39
CA PRO A 562 -23.97 4.83 1.74
C PRO A 562 -23.53 5.92 2.72
N ALA A 563 -22.81 6.91 2.21
CA ALA A 563 -22.41 8.07 2.98
C ALA A 563 -23.65 8.79 3.56
N VAL A 564 -23.53 9.22 4.80
CA VAL A 564 -24.58 10.02 5.43
C VAL A 564 -24.56 11.43 4.83
N PRO A 565 -25.70 12.01 4.45
CA PRO A 565 -25.75 13.40 3.99
C PRO A 565 -25.14 14.36 5.01
N VAL A 566 -24.50 15.42 4.53
CA VAL A 566 -23.95 16.47 5.38
C VAL A 566 -25.07 17.07 6.22
N GLU A 567 -25.03 16.89 7.53
CA GLU A 567 -25.96 17.50 8.47
C GLU A 567 -25.51 18.93 8.81
N GLU A 568 -26.48 19.74 9.27
CA GLU A 568 -26.12 20.98 9.94
C GLU A 568 -25.20 20.69 11.12
N PHE A 569 -24.16 21.51 11.30
CA PHE A 569 -23.11 21.30 12.30
C PHE A 569 -23.66 21.07 13.72
N GLU A 570 -24.62 21.89 14.14
CA GLU A 570 -25.22 21.74 15.47
C GLU A 570 -25.98 20.41 15.63
N ALA A 571 -26.68 19.98 14.56
CA ALA A 571 -27.42 18.71 14.60
C ALA A 571 -26.46 17.53 14.70
N ALA A 572 -25.33 17.57 13.98
CA ALA A 572 -24.29 16.55 14.06
C ALA A 572 -23.66 16.47 15.46
N MET A 573 -23.30 17.63 16.05
CA MET A 573 -22.73 17.70 17.40
C MET A 573 -23.73 17.24 18.46
N LEU A 574 -24.98 17.67 18.34
CA LEU A 574 -26.05 17.26 19.26
C LEU A 574 -26.26 15.73 19.25
N ARG A 575 -26.24 15.11 18.06
CA ARG A 575 -26.39 13.66 17.95
C ARG A 575 -25.27 12.92 18.69
N ARG A 576 -24.03 13.38 18.59
CA ARG A 576 -22.89 12.81 19.31
C ARG A 576 -23.08 12.92 20.83
N LEU A 577 -23.49 14.08 21.31
CA LEU A 577 -23.74 14.33 22.74
C LEU A 577 -24.95 13.53 23.29
N ARG A 578 -25.99 13.33 22.48
CA ARG A 578 -27.18 12.55 22.85
C ARG A 578 -26.90 11.07 23.14
N ARG A 579 -25.75 10.55 22.74
CA ARG A 579 -25.31 9.20 23.13
C ARG A 579 -25.07 9.08 24.63
N PHE A 580 -24.77 10.19 25.29
CA PHE A 580 -24.49 10.25 26.73
C PHE A 580 -25.66 10.86 27.52
N ASP A 581 -26.45 11.72 26.89
CA ASP A 581 -27.63 12.35 27.49
C ASP A 581 -28.70 12.61 26.41
N GLY A 582 -29.68 11.71 26.33
CA GLY A 582 -30.74 11.76 25.33
C GLY A 582 -31.69 12.97 25.45
N ALA A 583 -31.67 13.67 26.58
CA ALA A 583 -32.52 14.84 26.84
C ALA A 583 -31.97 16.15 26.25
N LEU A 584 -30.77 16.16 25.66
CA LEU A 584 -30.16 17.36 25.09
C LEU A 584 -30.96 17.86 23.88
N THR A 585 -31.20 19.18 23.84
CA THR A 585 -31.92 19.85 22.74
C THR A 585 -30.99 20.74 21.90
N ILE A 586 -31.39 20.99 20.66
CA ILE A 586 -30.61 21.84 19.75
C ILE A 586 -30.54 23.31 20.26
N ASP A 587 -31.62 23.81 20.88
CA ASP A 587 -31.65 25.17 21.41
C ASP A 587 -30.69 25.31 22.60
N TRP A 588 -30.57 24.29 23.44
CA TRP A 588 -29.56 24.27 24.49
C TRP A 588 -28.15 24.28 23.89
N LEU A 589 -27.86 23.45 22.88
CA LEU A 589 -26.55 23.41 22.25
C LEU A 589 -26.22 24.80 21.64
N ARG A 590 -27.11 25.36 20.85
CA ARG A 590 -26.94 26.69 20.26
C ARG A 590 -26.66 27.77 21.31
N THR A 591 -27.32 27.71 22.45
CA THR A 591 -27.07 28.66 23.55
C THR A 591 -25.68 28.51 24.13
N VAL A 592 -25.19 27.28 24.27
CA VAL A 592 -23.87 26.99 24.86
C VAL A 592 -22.73 27.36 23.90
N ILE A 593 -22.92 27.20 22.59
CA ILE A 593 -21.89 27.41 21.57
C ILE A 593 -21.99 28.75 20.86
N ALA A 594 -22.89 29.63 21.29
CA ALA A 594 -23.25 30.89 20.58
C ALA A 594 -22.06 31.80 20.19
N LEU A 595 -20.96 31.74 20.95
CA LEU A 595 -19.75 32.57 20.75
C LEU A 595 -18.53 31.76 20.37
N ALA A 596 -18.69 30.49 19.99
CA ALA A 596 -17.60 29.59 19.73
C ALA A 596 -17.43 29.25 18.25
N ASP A 597 -16.17 29.04 17.87
CA ASP A 597 -15.83 28.54 16.56
C ASP A 597 -16.08 27.02 16.50
N GLU A 598 -16.40 26.49 15.32
CA GLU A 598 -16.62 25.05 15.09
C GLU A 598 -15.50 24.15 15.68
N PRO A 599 -14.19 24.46 15.54
CA PRO A 599 -13.13 23.67 16.14
C PRO A 599 -13.22 23.57 17.67
N ASP A 600 -13.65 24.63 18.37
CA ASP A 600 -13.79 24.63 19.83
C ASP A 600 -14.93 23.71 20.26
N VAL A 601 -16.03 23.74 19.53
CA VAL A 601 -17.19 22.87 19.78
C VAL A 601 -16.80 21.39 19.56
N ILE A 602 -16.07 21.10 18.49
CA ILE A 602 -15.58 19.75 18.19
C ILE A 602 -14.69 19.24 19.32
N ARG A 603 -13.76 20.07 19.84
CA ARG A 603 -12.90 19.71 20.97
C ARG A 603 -13.70 19.37 22.21
N ALA A 604 -14.68 20.19 22.54
CA ALA A 604 -15.54 19.95 23.71
C ALA A 604 -16.37 18.65 23.57
N VAL A 605 -16.89 18.36 22.38
CA VAL A 605 -17.60 17.11 22.09
C VAL A 605 -16.66 15.91 22.25
N ARG A 606 -15.45 15.96 21.68
CA ARG A 606 -14.44 14.89 21.80
C ARG A 606 -14.02 14.66 23.24
N ALA A 607 -13.82 15.72 24.03
CA ALA A 607 -13.52 15.60 25.45
C ALA A 607 -14.65 14.86 26.18
N THR A 608 -15.91 15.17 25.87
CA THR A 608 -17.07 14.48 26.44
C THR A 608 -17.14 13.01 26.03
N GLU A 609 -16.83 12.70 24.78
CA GLU A 609 -16.77 11.31 24.29
C GLU A 609 -15.68 10.49 24.97
N ARG A 610 -14.50 11.05 25.18
CA ARG A 610 -13.37 10.38 25.83
C ARG A 610 -13.65 10.08 27.29
N GLU A 611 -14.17 11.07 28.03
CA GLU A 611 -14.36 10.97 29.47
C GLU A 611 -15.69 10.28 29.85
N GLN A 612 -16.64 10.15 28.93
CA GLN A 612 -17.96 9.51 29.13
C GLN A 612 -18.64 9.89 30.45
N PRO A 613 -18.81 11.19 30.74
CA PRO A 613 -19.27 11.64 32.04
C PRO A 613 -20.72 11.23 32.31
N ARG A 614 -21.07 10.99 33.57
CA ARG A 614 -22.45 10.69 34.01
C ARG A 614 -23.40 11.87 33.71
N GLU A 615 -22.91 13.10 33.76
CA GLU A 615 -23.64 14.34 33.46
C GLU A 615 -23.04 15.05 32.25
N ALA A 616 -23.29 14.53 31.05
CA ALA A 616 -22.69 15.02 29.80
C ALA A 616 -22.99 16.50 29.54
N LYS A 617 -24.20 16.95 29.88
CA LYS A 617 -24.63 18.34 29.74
C LYS A 617 -23.76 19.32 30.54
N ALA A 618 -23.54 19.03 31.81
CA ALA A 618 -22.73 19.85 32.71
C ALA A 618 -21.24 19.78 32.32
N TYR A 619 -20.76 18.60 32.01
CA TYR A 619 -19.37 18.38 31.61
C TYR A 619 -19.01 19.11 30.30
N PHE A 620 -19.84 18.97 29.26
CA PHE A 620 -19.66 19.66 27.98
C PHE A 620 -19.64 21.19 28.18
N ALA A 621 -20.62 21.73 28.90
CA ALA A 621 -20.68 23.16 29.17
C ALA A 621 -19.46 23.67 29.98
N ALA A 622 -18.95 22.87 30.90
CA ALA A 622 -17.75 23.19 31.68
C ALA A 622 -16.47 23.17 30.84
N GLN A 623 -16.29 22.16 29.97
CA GLN A 623 -15.15 22.08 29.04
C GLN A 623 -15.16 23.27 28.07
N PHE A 624 -16.33 23.59 27.57
CA PHE A 624 -16.55 24.71 26.66
C PHE A 624 -16.20 26.05 27.31
N ARG A 625 -16.69 26.30 28.52
CA ARG A 625 -16.35 27.52 29.28
C ARG A 625 -14.86 27.65 29.58
N ARG A 626 -14.18 26.55 29.88
CA ARG A 626 -12.71 26.52 30.11
C ARG A 626 -11.91 26.85 28.86
N GLN A 627 -12.42 26.52 27.68
CA GLN A 627 -11.73 26.78 26.41
C GLN A 627 -12.01 28.15 25.84
N VAL A 628 -13.18 28.76 26.11
CA VAL A 628 -13.62 30.06 25.57
C VAL A 628 -13.28 31.22 26.50
N ALA A 629 -13.30 31.04 27.80
CA ALA A 629 -13.02 32.09 28.76
C ALA A 629 -11.65 32.82 28.58
N PRO A 630 -10.55 32.16 28.16
CA PRO A 630 -9.31 32.87 27.86
C PRO A 630 -9.36 33.76 26.62
N ARG A 631 -10.28 33.50 25.67
CA ARG A 631 -10.41 34.31 24.44
C ARG A 631 -11.22 35.59 24.65
N GLU A 632 -12.24 35.55 25.51
CA GLU A 632 -13.00 36.77 25.88
C GLU A 632 -12.14 37.82 26.62
N LEU A 633 -11.14 37.35 27.38
CA LEU A 633 -10.21 38.22 28.07
C LEU A 633 -9.13 38.82 27.15
N ALA A 634 -8.95 38.27 25.94
CA ALA A 634 -7.94 38.68 24.97
C ALA A 634 -8.48 39.57 23.83
N ALA A 635 -9.79 39.81 23.75
CA ALA A 635 -10.36 40.71 22.74
C ALA A 635 -10.07 42.16 23.11
N PRO A 636 -9.39 42.95 22.28
CA PRO A 636 -9.19 44.36 22.57
C PRO A 636 -10.52 45.09 22.46
N GLN A 637 -10.87 45.85 23.47
CA GLN A 637 -11.91 46.87 23.38
C GLN A 637 -11.48 47.90 22.31
N SER A 638 -11.93 47.73 21.08
CA SER A 638 -11.78 48.74 20.05
C SER A 638 -12.88 49.79 20.23
N LEU A 639 -12.59 50.81 20.98
CA LEU A 639 -13.20 52.10 20.86
C LEU A 639 -12.77 52.74 19.52
N VAL A 640 -13.54 52.54 18.47
CA VAL A 640 -13.48 53.37 17.28
C VAL A 640 -14.90 53.87 17.00
N GLN A 641 -15.16 55.08 17.38
CA GLN A 641 -16.28 55.85 16.87
C GLN A 641 -16.12 56.03 15.35
N PRO A 642 -17.18 55.92 14.55
CA PRO A 642 -17.09 56.23 13.14
C PRO A 642 -16.96 57.73 12.93
N LEU A 643 -15.85 58.19 12.39
CA LEU A 643 -15.68 59.52 11.82
C LEU A 643 -16.50 59.57 10.53
N ALA A 644 -17.53 60.43 10.53
CA ALA A 644 -18.25 60.79 9.33
C ALA A 644 -17.32 61.58 8.40
N LEU A 645 -17.12 61.09 7.20
CA LEU A 645 -16.47 61.82 6.11
C LEU A 645 -17.51 62.65 5.37
N PRO A 646 -17.19 63.91 5.00
CA PRO A 646 -18.12 64.77 4.24
C PRO A 646 -18.17 64.28 2.77
N VAL A 647 -19.39 64.38 2.25
CA VAL A 647 -19.70 64.24 0.82
C VAL A 647 -19.07 65.42 0.08
N GLY A 648 -18.12 65.12 -0.82
CA GLY A 648 -17.54 66.08 -1.73
C GLY A 648 -17.70 65.60 -3.18
N ASP A 649 -18.21 66.50 -3.99
CA ASP A 649 -18.63 66.37 -5.37
C ASP A 649 -17.55 65.72 -6.30
N ASP A 650 -18.01 64.84 -7.14
CA ASP A 650 -17.30 64.30 -8.30
C ASP A 650 -17.29 65.34 -9.44
N PRO A 651 -16.13 65.63 -10.02
CA PRO A 651 -16.08 66.18 -11.34
C PRO A 651 -15.08 65.49 -12.24
N TYR A 652 -15.34 64.28 -12.65
CA TYR A 652 -14.83 63.75 -13.94
C TYR A 652 -15.29 62.29 -14.12
N GLY A 653 -16.39 62.15 -14.86
CA GLY A 653 -16.77 60.88 -15.42
C GLY A 653 -15.74 60.38 -16.45
N PHE A 654 -15.46 59.11 -16.31
CA PHE A 654 -15.27 58.12 -17.41
C PHE A 654 -15.31 56.72 -16.77
#